data_72232d1c3761c2f64e05a43301718823
#
_entry.id   72232d1c3761c2f64e05a43301718823
#
_cell.length_a   1.000
_cell.length_b   1.000
_cell.length_c   1.000
_cell.angle_alpha   90.00
_cell.angle_beta   90.00
_cell.angle_gamma   90.00
#
_symmetry.space_group_name_H-M   'P 1'
#
loop_
_entity.id
_entity.type
_entity.pdbx_description
1 polymer ?
#
loop_
_entity_poly.entity_id
_entity_poly.type
_entity_poly.pdbx_seq_one_letter_code
_entity_poly.pdbx_strand_id
1 'polypeptide(L)'
;MADFGSPLFYCHFSLFCLFTFLFFYFFITFASDIAINKEMKDKLKLLSPALVVVMLLAVACCLLIYEREFLWKVQEMNLFLDTPLFLKQQMVTSGWLLTWLGCYFTEFFYHPALGVTLLTLWWAVLLLVIWRTFRIPVKWTAVLLIPLAAVVIMNVDVGYWIYYLKLRGHFFVAAIGTTLAVGSVWLFRLLPAKYYLRPVYIFVSTGVLYLLIGFYGLLAALLMGAFVWRMDKQTLTERLIVSVVAVISIVFWPLSCYNYVFCQTGIHNIWWTGLPMYWVDKELPVYYIPYYILVAFLLFLSLMYGRWKMDDGRWKTDEGKGKKEKKKKSKFPIRWALIHLVLVVVTGFGIYSYWYKDHNFHKELRMQQCLEKLDWQGVLAEEVDDDVEPNRAIVMMRNLALFRLGRQGDEMYRYKDGSKPCDSPVPIRMMQVVGYSMYYNYGLANYCHRWCLEQGVEFGFRAEYLKYLMRCALVNGDHQEARKYISLLKHTRYHKAWAEKYERFIGYPDMVKSNAEFAPICRLMKSGDALTSDKMMAEKFIMDRFVGSRGDDILYKEMSLIAAMWMKDIDMFWPRFSAYAEALGDKHMPTHYQEAAYLYGSLEHKVDISQMPFDEQVKNDYKAFMDLADNATSSSEDVMRPIFYDRFGHTFYYNYFFVHDLYLY
;
A
#
# COMPACT_ATOMS: atom_id res chain seq x y z
N MET A 1 -20.86 1.94 5.66
CA MET A 1 -21.15 3.35 6.02
C MET A 1 -19.88 3.88 6.64
N ALA A 2 -19.26 4.91 6.08
CA ALA A 2 -18.00 5.45 6.59
C ALA A 2 -18.23 6.05 7.99
N ASP A 3 -17.40 5.64 8.92
CA ASP A 3 -17.45 6.09 10.31
C ASP A 3 -16.99 7.56 10.40
N PHE A 4 -17.92 8.47 10.66
CA PHE A 4 -17.71 9.92 10.67
C PHE A 4 -17.11 10.44 12.00
N GLY A 5 -16.70 9.55 12.91
CA GLY A 5 -16.44 9.90 14.32
C GLY A 5 -14.98 9.91 14.79
N SER A 6 -13.97 9.53 13.98
CA SER A 6 -12.59 9.47 14.48
C SER A 6 -11.91 10.85 14.55
N PRO A 7 -11.06 11.13 15.58
CA PRO A 7 -10.30 12.39 15.69
C PRO A 7 -9.43 12.67 14.47
N LEU A 8 -8.87 11.62 13.83
CA LEU A 8 -8.12 11.72 12.58
C LEU A 8 -9.01 12.14 11.41
N PHE A 9 -10.27 11.67 11.36
CA PHE A 9 -11.24 12.10 10.35
C PHE A 9 -11.49 13.60 10.45
N TYR A 10 -11.65 14.14 11.66
CA TYR A 10 -11.77 15.58 11.89
C TYR A 10 -10.51 16.35 11.50
N CYS A 11 -9.33 15.81 11.77
CA CYS A 11 -8.06 16.43 11.38
C CYS A 11 -7.87 16.44 9.87
N HIS A 12 -8.15 15.32 9.18
CA HIS A 12 -8.13 15.21 7.72
C HIS A 12 -9.17 16.12 7.06
N PHE A 13 -10.38 16.12 7.61
CA PHE A 13 -11.48 16.97 7.14
C PHE A 13 -11.17 18.45 7.41
N SER A 14 -10.61 18.76 8.58
CA SER A 14 -10.24 20.14 8.95
C SER A 14 -9.11 20.68 8.07
N LEU A 15 -8.08 19.89 7.77
CA LEU A 15 -7.00 20.34 6.89
C LEU A 15 -7.46 20.46 5.43
N PHE A 16 -8.27 19.54 4.95
CA PHE A 16 -8.90 19.63 3.63
C PHE A 16 -9.88 20.82 3.56
N CYS A 17 -10.69 21.01 4.60
CA CYS A 17 -11.57 22.18 4.71
C CYS A 17 -10.78 23.49 4.87
N LEU A 18 -9.69 23.50 5.63
CA LEU A 18 -8.83 24.66 5.77
C LEU A 18 -8.13 25.00 4.45
N PHE A 19 -7.63 24.00 3.72
CA PHE A 19 -7.01 24.18 2.40
C PHE A 19 -8.05 24.62 1.36
N THR A 20 -9.25 24.01 1.36
CA THR A 20 -10.36 24.43 0.50
C THR A 20 -10.87 25.81 0.91
N PHE A 21 -10.92 26.13 2.19
CA PHE A 21 -11.35 27.44 2.69
C PHE A 21 -10.31 28.54 2.42
N LEU A 22 -9.01 28.27 2.64
CA LEU A 22 -7.93 29.18 2.26
C LEU A 22 -7.88 29.38 0.74
N PHE A 23 -8.13 28.33 -0.02
CA PHE A 23 -8.25 28.37 -1.46
C PHE A 23 -9.49 29.15 -1.91
N PHE A 24 -10.63 28.94 -1.24
CA PHE A 24 -11.88 29.68 -1.47
C PHE A 24 -11.72 31.16 -1.09
N TYR A 25 -11.07 31.44 0.04
CA TYR A 25 -10.77 32.79 0.49
C TYR A 25 -9.83 33.51 -0.45
N PHE A 26 -8.74 32.83 -0.87
CA PHE A 26 -7.83 33.36 -1.89
C PHE A 26 -8.53 33.58 -3.23
N PHE A 27 -9.41 32.67 -3.62
CA PHE A 27 -10.19 32.77 -4.86
C PHE A 27 -11.24 33.89 -4.81
N ILE A 28 -11.92 34.08 -3.68
CA ILE A 28 -12.93 35.16 -3.47
C ILE A 28 -12.25 36.51 -3.38
N THR A 29 -11.16 36.65 -2.61
CA THR A 29 -10.40 37.91 -2.52
C THR A 29 -9.79 38.26 -3.88
N PHE A 30 -9.24 37.29 -4.58
CA PHE A 30 -8.73 37.49 -5.92
C PHE A 30 -9.84 37.81 -6.94
N ALA A 31 -11.03 37.18 -6.80
CA ALA A 31 -12.20 37.45 -7.66
C ALA A 31 -12.86 38.82 -7.36
N SER A 32 -12.84 39.29 -6.11
CA SER A 32 -13.37 40.61 -5.73
C SER A 32 -12.52 41.78 -6.26
N ASP A 33 -11.19 41.58 -6.34
CA ASP A 33 -10.27 42.58 -6.93
C ASP A 33 -10.36 42.66 -8.48
N ILE A 34 -11.03 41.67 -9.13
CA ILE A 34 -11.10 41.50 -10.59
C ILE A 34 -11.97 42.55 -11.30
N ALA A 35 -12.74 43.34 -10.60
CA ALA A 35 -13.73 44.22 -11.23
C ALA A 35 -13.20 45.39 -12.04
N ILE A 36 -11.88 45.73 -12.01
CA ILE A 36 -11.48 47.10 -12.35
C ILE A 36 -10.38 47.30 -13.45
N ASN A 37 -9.48 46.41 -13.89
CA ASN A 37 -8.42 46.81 -14.82
C ASN A 37 -7.90 45.83 -15.90
N LYS A 38 -7.32 46.36 -17.02
CA LYS A 38 -6.71 45.64 -18.14
C LYS A 38 -5.50 44.81 -17.73
N GLU A 39 -4.73 45.26 -16.76
CA GLU A 39 -3.60 44.58 -16.13
C GLU A 39 -4.01 43.27 -15.45
N MET A 40 -5.27 43.17 -15.01
CA MET A 40 -5.86 42.06 -14.36
C MET A 40 -6.27 40.89 -15.31
N LYS A 41 -6.48 41.17 -16.61
CA LYS A 41 -6.71 40.09 -17.61
C LYS A 41 -5.45 39.23 -17.78
N ASP A 42 -4.26 39.77 -17.57
CA ASP A 42 -3.02 39.03 -17.65
C ASP A 42 -2.73 38.27 -16.33
N LYS A 43 -3.10 38.84 -15.17
CA LYS A 43 -3.09 38.14 -13.87
C LYS A 43 -4.06 36.96 -13.86
N LEU A 44 -5.24 37.09 -14.49
CA LEU A 44 -6.21 36.00 -14.63
C LEU A 44 -5.66 34.82 -15.47
N LYS A 45 -4.83 35.07 -16.45
CA LYS A 45 -4.18 34.00 -17.25
C LYS A 45 -3.22 33.16 -16.42
N LEU A 46 -2.57 33.77 -15.40
CA LEU A 46 -1.63 33.10 -14.51
C LEU A 46 -2.35 32.30 -13.41
N LEU A 47 -3.61 32.59 -13.11
CA LEU A 47 -4.37 31.83 -12.10
C LEU A 47 -4.51 30.35 -12.50
N SER A 48 -4.81 30.05 -13.73
CA SER A 48 -5.03 28.67 -14.20
C SER A 48 -3.80 27.76 -13.99
N PRO A 49 -2.57 28.11 -14.38
CA PRO A 49 -1.39 27.32 -14.06
C PRO A 49 -1.06 27.32 -12.55
N ALA A 50 -1.32 28.43 -11.85
CA ALA A 50 -1.09 28.49 -10.40
C ALA A 50 -1.95 27.45 -9.63
N LEU A 51 -3.20 27.23 -10.05
CA LEU A 51 -4.06 26.20 -9.47
C LEU A 51 -3.46 24.79 -9.57
N VAL A 52 -2.85 24.47 -10.71
CA VAL A 52 -2.20 23.16 -10.92
C VAL A 52 -0.98 23.01 -10.01
N VAL A 53 -0.16 24.08 -9.89
CA VAL A 53 1.02 24.06 -9.00
C VAL A 53 0.60 23.92 -7.54
N VAL A 54 -0.40 24.69 -7.10
CA VAL A 54 -0.91 24.62 -5.71
C VAL A 54 -1.45 23.22 -5.41
N MET A 55 -2.21 22.61 -6.33
CA MET A 55 -2.73 21.24 -6.14
C MET A 55 -1.58 20.22 -6.07
N LEU A 56 -0.56 20.31 -6.92
CA LEU A 56 0.63 19.47 -6.87
C LEU A 56 1.33 19.56 -5.51
N LEU A 57 1.56 20.77 -5.01
CA LEU A 57 2.19 20.99 -3.72
C LEU A 57 1.32 20.49 -2.57
N ALA A 58 0.00 20.72 -2.63
CA ALA A 58 -0.94 20.24 -1.62
C ALA A 58 -0.91 18.70 -1.53
N VAL A 59 -0.98 18.01 -2.66
CA VAL A 59 -0.89 16.53 -2.68
C VAL A 59 0.46 16.05 -2.16
N ALA A 60 1.56 16.70 -2.54
CA ALA A 60 2.90 16.36 -2.03
C ALA A 60 2.99 16.51 -0.50
N CYS A 61 2.45 17.60 0.05
CA CYS A 61 2.38 17.79 1.50
C CYS A 61 1.51 16.73 2.18
N CYS A 62 0.34 16.41 1.61
CA CYS A 62 -0.53 15.36 2.15
C CYS A 62 0.17 14.00 2.16
N LEU A 63 0.88 13.62 1.09
CA LEU A 63 1.65 12.38 1.05
C LEU A 63 2.76 12.33 2.13
N LEU A 64 3.43 13.44 2.40
CA LEU A 64 4.48 13.50 3.43
C LEU A 64 3.94 13.44 4.85
N ILE A 65 2.73 13.95 5.07
CA ILE A 65 2.11 14.01 6.41
C ILE A 65 1.37 12.71 6.73
N TYR A 66 0.60 12.17 5.78
CA TYR A 66 -0.35 11.09 6.04
C TYR A 66 0.10 9.71 5.53
N GLU A 67 1.02 9.66 4.55
CA GLU A 67 1.41 8.39 3.90
C GLU A 67 2.87 8.00 4.18
N ARG A 68 3.48 8.56 5.21
CA ARG A 68 4.91 8.34 5.48
C ARG A 68 5.25 6.86 5.71
N GLU A 69 4.47 6.18 6.53
CA GLU A 69 4.62 4.75 6.82
C GLU A 69 4.26 3.88 5.61
N PHE A 70 3.28 4.29 4.81
CA PHE A 70 2.93 3.60 3.58
C PHE A 70 4.05 3.70 2.54
N LEU A 71 4.62 4.88 2.34
CA LEU A 71 5.76 5.07 1.43
C LEU A 71 6.98 4.25 1.86
N TRP A 72 7.23 4.15 3.17
CA TRP A 72 8.25 3.26 3.70
C TRP A 72 7.95 1.80 3.34
N LYS A 73 6.71 1.33 3.53
CA LYS A 73 6.32 -0.03 3.18
C LYS A 73 6.45 -0.29 1.69
N VAL A 74 6.06 0.66 0.85
CA VAL A 74 6.24 0.59 -0.61
C VAL A 74 7.71 0.37 -0.98
N GLN A 75 8.63 1.03 -0.30
CA GLN A 75 10.06 0.87 -0.53
C GLN A 75 10.55 -0.52 -0.05
N GLU A 76 10.13 -0.99 1.14
CA GLU A 76 10.49 -2.32 1.64
C GLU A 76 9.94 -3.45 0.75
N MET A 77 8.77 -3.24 0.13
CA MET A 77 8.18 -4.17 -0.84
C MET A 77 8.78 -4.09 -2.25
N ASN A 78 9.69 -3.15 -2.48
CA ASN A 78 10.42 -3.01 -3.73
C ASN A 78 11.78 -3.70 -3.64
N LEU A 79 12.35 -4.02 -4.80
CA LEU A 79 13.75 -4.45 -4.93
C LEU A 79 14.33 -3.87 -6.21
N PHE A 80 15.39 -3.11 -6.07
CA PHE A 80 16.23 -2.69 -7.18
C PHE A 80 17.67 -3.11 -6.91
N LEU A 81 18.24 -3.88 -7.84
CA LEU A 81 19.64 -4.30 -7.77
C LEU A 81 20.41 -3.63 -8.91
N ASP A 82 21.51 -2.98 -8.56
CA ASP A 82 22.42 -2.40 -9.54
C ASP A 82 23.34 -3.48 -10.13
N THR A 83 22.71 -4.41 -10.88
CA THR A 83 23.41 -5.53 -11.51
C THR A 83 22.90 -5.77 -12.93
N PRO A 84 23.78 -6.16 -13.89
CA PRO A 84 23.36 -6.53 -15.24
C PRO A 84 22.37 -7.70 -15.27
N LEU A 85 22.43 -8.60 -14.29
CA LEU A 85 21.52 -9.74 -14.18
C LEU A 85 20.09 -9.26 -13.86
N PHE A 86 19.94 -8.30 -12.94
CA PHE A 86 18.63 -7.73 -12.61
C PHE A 86 17.99 -7.07 -13.83
N LEU A 87 18.77 -6.31 -14.59
CA LEU A 87 18.28 -5.71 -15.85
C LEU A 87 17.81 -6.78 -16.83
N LYS A 88 18.60 -7.84 -17.04
CA LYS A 88 18.21 -8.96 -17.92
C LYS A 88 16.93 -9.65 -17.46
N GLN A 89 16.74 -9.81 -16.14
CA GLN A 89 15.51 -10.36 -15.58
C GLN A 89 14.27 -9.48 -15.84
N GLN A 90 14.43 -8.16 -15.93
CA GLN A 90 13.31 -7.28 -16.31
C GLN A 90 12.99 -7.39 -17.81
N MET A 91 13.98 -7.62 -18.66
CA MET A 91 13.85 -7.65 -20.13
C MET A 91 13.06 -8.86 -20.67
N VAL A 92 12.56 -9.75 -19.83
CA VAL A 92 11.79 -10.95 -20.24
C VAL A 92 10.35 -10.66 -20.63
N THR A 93 9.84 -9.44 -20.37
CA THR A 93 8.48 -9.00 -20.70
C THR A 93 8.50 -7.63 -21.36
N SER A 94 7.46 -7.31 -22.13
CA SER A 94 7.30 -5.95 -22.65
C SER A 94 7.04 -4.98 -21.50
N GLY A 95 7.45 -3.71 -21.67
CA GLY A 95 7.34 -2.71 -20.60
C GLY A 95 8.46 -2.78 -19.56
N TRP A 96 9.50 -3.57 -19.78
CA TRP A 96 10.62 -3.76 -18.87
C TRP A 96 11.30 -2.45 -18.43
N LEU A 97 11.39 -1.46 -19.32
CA LEU A 97 12.00 -0.17 -18.99
C LEU A 97 11.19 0.57 -17.92
N LEU A 98 9.85 0.53 -17.99
CA LEU A 98 9.00 1.14 -16.97
C LEU A 98 9.15 0.45 -15.62
N THR A 99 9.17 -0.87 -15.61
CA THR A 99 9.37 -1.65 -14.38
C THR A 99 10.74 -1.36 -13.78
N TRP A 100 11.79 -1.34 -14.59
CA TRP A 100 13.15 -1.03 -14.15
C TRP A 100 13.26 0.38 -13.58
N LEU A 101 12.76 1.41 -14.30
CA LEU A 101 12.74 2.80 -13.82
C LEU A 101 11.83 2.96 -12.60
N GLY A 102 10.66 2.31 -12.62
CA GLY A 102 9.73 2.34 -11.50
C GLY A 102 10.36 1.80 -10.21
N CYS A 103 11.04 0.64 -10.29
CA CYS A 103 11.78 0.09 -9.15
C CYS A 103 12.91 1.03 -8.69
N TYR A 104 13.66 1.59 -9.64
CA TYR A 104 14.75 2.54 -9.32
C TYR A 104 14.25 3.76 -8.57
N PHE A 105 13.17 4.40 -9.04
CA PHE A 105 12.63 5.59 -8.38
C PHE A 105 11.93 5.27 -7.05
N THR A 106 11.35 4.07 -6.92
CA THR A 106 10.69 3.64 -5.68
C THR A 106 11.68 3.48 -4.52
N GLU A 107 12.96 3.16 -4.78
CA GLU A 107 14.00 3.11 -3.75
C GLU A 107 14.13 4.43 -2.97
N PHE A 108 13.86 5.57 -3.62
CA PHE A 108 14.01 6.87 -2.97
C PHE A 108 12.95 7.15 -1.89
N PHE A 109 11.90 6.34 -1.77
CA PHE A 109 10.97 6.42 -0.63
C PHE A 109 11.60 5.99 0.69
N TYR A 110 12.80 5.42 0.68
CA TYR A 110 13.62 5.26 1.90
C TYR A 110 13.79 6.61 2.65
N HIS A 111 13.88 7.70 1.89
CA HIS A 111 13.76 9.07 2.39
C HIS A 111 12.46 9.67 1.83
N PRO A 112 11.32 9.63 2.57
CA PRO A 112 10.00 10.00 2.04
C PRO A 112 9.96 11.35 1.33
N ALA A 113 10.64 12.35 1.88
CA ALA A 113 10.71 13.69 1.27
C ALA A 113 11.34 13.66 -0.14
N LEU A 114 12.42 12.90 -0.34
CA LEU A 114 13.07 12.76 -1.62
C LEU A 114 12.21 11.97 -2.61
N GLY A 115 11.63 10.85 -2.17
CA GLY A 115 10.74 10.03 -2.99
C GLY A 115 9.52 10.80 -3.47
N VAL A 116 8.83 11.52 -2.56
CA VAL A 116 7.67 12.37 -2.90
C VAL A 116 8.06 13.51 -3.83
N THR A 117 9.23 14.13 -3.62
CA THR A 117 9.71 15.18 -4.52
C THR A 117 9.92 14.64 -5.94
N LEU A 118 10.55 13.48 -6.10
CA LEU A 118 10.75 12.84 -7.41
C LEU A 118 9.42 12.43 -8.05
N LEU A 119 8.48 11.90 -7.27
CA LEU A 119 7.15 11.54 -7.75
C LEU A 119 6.39 12.77 -8.27
N THR A 120 6.39 13.84 -7.47
CA THR A 120 5.75 15.12 -7.83
C THR A 120 6.41 15.74 -9.07
N LEU A 121 7.74 15.63 -9.18
CA LEU A 121 8.46 16.08 -10.36
C LEU A 121 8.04 15.31 -11.63
N TRP A 122 7.89 13.98 -11.56
CA TRP A 122 7.38 13.19 -12.67
C TRP A 122 5.95 13.57 -13.06
N TRP A 123 5.08 13.86 -12.08
CA TRP A 123 3.74 14.39 -12.37
C TRP A 123 3.81 15.76 -13.05
N ALA A 124 4.68 16.65 -12.58
CA ALA A 124 4.88 17.97 -13.21
C ALA A 124 5.39 17.85 -14.65
N VAL A 125 6.34 16.93 -14.92
CA VAL A 125 6.85 16.65 -16.27
C VAL A 125 5.74 16.11 -17.16
N LEU A 126 4.92 15.17 -16.68
CA LEU A 126 3.76 14.64 -17.39
C LEU A 126 2.81 15.77 -17.80
N LEU A 127 2.43 16.63 -16.85
CA LEU A 127 1.51 17.74 -17.14
C LEU A 127 2.10 18.75 -18.12
N LEU A 128 3.42 19.04 -18.02
CA LEU A 128 4.12 19.89 -18.95
C LEU A 128 4.13 19.31 -20.36
N VAL A 129 4.40 18.02 -20.51
CA VAL A 129 4.41 17.32 -21.81
C VAL A 129 3.01 17.31 -22.41
N ILE A 130 1.96 17.04 -21.64
CA ILE A 130 0.56 17.12 -22.10
C ILE A 130 0.25 18.54 -22.57
N TRP A 131 0.55 19.55 -21.73
CA TRP A 131 0.32 20.96 -22.07
C TRP A 131 0.97 21.35 -23.40
N ARG A 132 2.24 21.01 -23.60
CA ARG A 132 3.02 21.33 -24.80
C ARG A 132 2.54 20.56 -26.03
N THR A 133 2.23 19.27 -25.88
CA THR A 133 1.80 18.40 -26.97
C THR A 133 0.48 18.86 -27.56
N PHE A 134 -0.51 19.13 -26.73
CA PHE A 134 -1.85 19.51 -27.16
C PHE A 134 -2.05 21.02 -27.29
N ARG A 135 -1.02 21.84 -27.03
CA ARG A 135 -1.05 23.30 -27.12
C ARG A 135 -2.22 23.91 -26.36
N ILE A 136 -2.40 23.48 -25.10
CA ILE A 136 -3.48 23.99 -24.26
C ILE A 136 -3.20 25.47 -23.96
N PRO A 137 -4.16 26.38 -24.19
CA PRO A 137 -3.98 27.80 -23.86
C PRO A 137 -3.75 28.00 -22.35
N VAL A 138 -2.90 28.96 -21.98
CA VAL A 138 -2.55 29.23 -20.56
C VAL A 138 -3.80 29.43 -19.70
N LYS A 139 -4.83 30.08 -20.22
CA LYS A 139 -6.12 30.31 -19.53
C LYS A 139 -6.90 29.02 -19.20
N TRP A 140 -6.58 27.88 -19.83
CA TRP A 140 -7.24 26.58 -19.64
C TRP A 140 -6.33 25.51 -19.03
N THR A 141 -5.16 25.88 -18.52
CA THR A 141 -4.21 24.92 -17.93
C THR A 141 -4.79 24.17 -16.74
N ALA A 142 -5.78 24.72 -16.02
CA ALA A 142 -6.49 24.01 -14.94
C ALA A 142 -7.16 22.69 -15.39
N VAL A 143 -7.43 22.50 -16.69
CA VAL A 143 -7.91 21.22 -17.23
C VAL A 143 -6.92 20.08 -16.96
N LEU A 144 -5.63 20.39 -16.76
CA LEU A 144 -4.58 19.43 -16.36
C LEU A 144 -4.78 18.87 -14.93
N LEU A 145 -5.68 19.43 -14.15
CA LEU A 145 -6.08 18.83 -12.85
C LEU A 145 -6.72 17.45 -13.02
N ILE A 146 -7.37 17.18 -14.19
CA ILE A 146 -7.98 15.87 -14.47
C ILE A 146 -6.92 14.75 -14.56
N PRO A 147 -5.91 14.83 -15.44
CA PRO A 147 -4.87 13.80 -15.49
C PRO A 147 -4.01 13.78 -14.21
N LEU A 148 -3.85 14.92 -13.51
CA LEU A 148 -3.21 14.95 -12.21
C LEU A 148 -4.01 14.11 -11.20
N ALA A 149 -5.32 14.34 -11.08
CA ALA A 149 -6.17 13.57 -10.18
C ALA A 149 -6.12 12.08 -10.50
N ALA A 150 -6.15 11.71 -11.78
CA ALA A 150 -6.06 10.32 -12.20
C ALA A 150 -4.75 9.65 -11.72
N VAL A 151 -3.57 10.26 -11.95
CA VAL A 151 -2.29 9.67 -11.51
C VAL A 151 -2.09 9.71 -9.99
N VAL A 152 -2.69 10.67 -9.29
CA VAL A 152 -2.69 10.71 -7.81
C VAL A 152 -3.54 9.56 -7.27
N ILE A 153 -4.79 9.40 -7.76
CA ILE A 153 -5.70 8.34 -7.31
C ILE A 153 -5.08 6.96 -7.55
N MET A 154 -4.42 6.72 -8.69
CA MET A 154 -3.71 5.46 -8.95
C MET A 154 -2.72 5.07 -7.85
N ASN A 155 -2.20 6.04 -7.09
CA ASN A 155 -1.19 5.81 -6.06
C ASN A 155 -1.78 5.79 -4.64
N VAL A 156 -2.85 6.56 -4.37
CA VAL A 156 -3.39 6.72 -3.01
C VAL A 156 -4.58 5.79 -2.71
N ASP A 157 -5.14 5.15 -3.73
CA ASP A 157 -6.27 4.20 -3.60
C ASP A 157 -5.82 2.74 -3.41
N VAL A 158 -4.52 2.51 -3.30
CA VAL A 158 -3.97 1.13 -3.28
C VAL A 158 -4.22 0.42 -1.94
N GLY A 159 -3.93 1.07 -0.80
CA GLY A 159 -4.13 0.50 0.53
C GLY A 159 -3.59 -0.93 0.66
N TYR A 160 -4.38 -1.82 1.25
CA TYR A 160 -4.03 -3.24 1.39
C TYR A 160 -3.77 -3.97 0.07
N TRP A 161 -4.29 -3.48 -1.07
CA TRP A 161 -4.04 -4.12 -2.36
C TRP A 161 -2.57 -4.15 -2.76
N ILE A 162 -1.71 -3.36 -2.10
CA ILE A 162 -0.27 -3.38 -2.33
C ILE A 162 0.35 -4.77 -2.12
N TYR A 163 -0.21 -5.58 -1.24
CA TYR A 163 0.27 -6.94 -0.98
C TYR A 163 0.01 -7.91 -2.14
N TYR A 164 -1.02 -7.65 -2.95
CA TYR A 164 -1.42 -8.47 -4.11
C TYR A 164 -1.04 -7.85 -5.46
N LEU A 165 -0.41 -6.68 -5.44
CA LEU A 165 -0.04 -5.99 -6.66
C LEU A 165 1.20 -6.64 -7.29
N LYS A 166 1.06 -7.11 -8.54
CA LYS A 166 2.15 -7.74 -9.32
C LYS A 166 3.03 -6.73 -10.08
N LEU A 167 2.60 -5.48 -10.25
CA LEU A 167 3.36 -4.46 -10.95
C LEU A 167 4.42 -3.83 -10.05
N ARG A 168 5.67 -4.15 -10.29
CA ARG A 168 6.81 -3.54 -9.60
C ARG A 168 6.97 -2.06 -10.00
N GLY A 169 7.34 -1.22 -9.05
CA GLY A 169 7.56 0.21 -9.29
C GLY A 169 6.31 0.99 -9.65
N HIS A 170 5.13 0.48 -9.29
CA HIS A 170 3.79 0.98 -9.63
C HIS A 170 3.66 2.50 -9.54
N PHE A 171 4.18 3.11 -8.47
CA PHE A 171 4.03 4.54 -8.18
C PHE A 171 4.52 5.46 -9.30
N PHE A 172 5.53 5.05 -10.03
CA PHE A 172 6.13 5.86 -11.10
C PHE A 172 5.72 5.42 -12.50
N VAL A 173 5.30 4.17 -12.67
CA VAL A 173 5.05 3.56 -13.99
C VAL A 173 4.03 4.33 -14.81
N ALA A 174 2.87 4.69 -14.23
CA ALA A 174 1.82 5.40 -14.96
C ALA A 174 2.27 6.79 -15.43
N ALA A 175 2.98 7.53 -14.57
CA ALA A 175 3.48 8.86 -14.91
C ALA A 175 4.56 8.82 -15.99
N ILE A 176 5.56 7.92 -15.86
CA ILE A 176 6.64 7.77 -16.85
C ILE A 176 6.09 7.25 -18.17
N GLY A 177 5.28 6.18 -18.13
CA GLY A 177 4.71 5.57 -19.33
C GLY A 177 3.86 6.54 -20.14
N THR A 178 2.96 7.28 -19.47
CA THR A 178 2.12 8.30 -20.11
C THR A 178 2.97 9.45 -20.65
N THR A 179 4.00 9.88 -19.93
CA THR A 179 4.91 10.94 -20.37
C THR A 179 5.60 10.55 -21.68
N LEU A 180 6.12 9.34 -21.78
CA LEU A 180 6.78 8.84 -22.99
C LEU A 180 5.78 8.65 -24.14
N ALA A 181 4.59 8.14 -23.87
CA ALA A 181 3.52 8.00 -24.85
C ALA A 181 3.12 9.36 -25.46
N VAL A 182 2.83 10.36 -24.60
CA VAL A 182 2.46 11.71 -25.06
C VAL A 182 3.64 12.43 -25.71
N GLY A 183 4.87 12.17 -25.23
CA GLY A 183 6.10 12.65 -25.87
C GLY A 183 6.26 12.14 -27.31
N SER A 184 5.92 10.88 -27.57
CA SER A 184 5.90 10.32 -28.92
C SER A 184 4.86 11.00 -29.82
N VAL A 185 3.66 11.33 -29.28
CA VAL A 185 2.65 12.13 -29.99
C VAL A 185 3.18 13.53 -30.32
N TRP A 186 3.94 14.13 -29.39
CA TRP A 186 4.59 15.43 -29.62
C TRP A 186 5.59 15.36 -30.81
N LEU A 187 6.45 14.34 -30.83
CA LEU A 187 7.36 14.11 -31.97
C LEU A 187 6.60 13.86 -33.28
N PHE A 188 5.56 13.02 -33.26
CA PHE A 188 4.68 12.80 -34.41
C PHE A 188 4.11 14.10 -34.96
N ARG A 189 3.72 15.03 -34.11
CA ARG A 189 3.22 16.34 -34.51
C ARG A 189 4.25 17.17 -35.27
N LEU A 190 5.55 17.02 -34.95
CA LEU A 190 6.63 17.78 -35.58
C LEU A 190 7.02 17.24 -37.00
N LEU A 191 6.59 16.01 -37.32
CA LEU A 191 6.91 15.40 -38.60
C LEU A 191 6.31 16.17 -39.80
N PRO A 192 7.07 16.33 -40.88
CA PRO A 192 6.57 16.94 -42.11
C PRO A 192 5.42 16.16 -42.72
N ALA A 193 4.57 16.84 -43.51
CA ALA A 193 3.39 16.25 -44.15
C ALA A 193 3.80 15.46 -45.39
N LYS A 194 4.60 14.39 -45.24
CA LYS A 194 4.91 13.43 -46.29
C LYS A 194 4.06 12.18 -46.07
N TYR A 195 3.41 11.67 -47.10
CA TYR A 195 2.39 10.62 -47.00
C TYR A 195 2.89 9.32 -46.37
N TYR A 196 4.17 8.93 -46.54
CA TYR A 196 4.76 7.72 -46.00
C TYR A 196 5.39 7.90 -44.59
N LEU A 197 5.83 9.12 -44.25
CA LEU A 197 6.66 9.33 -43.06
C LEU A 197 5.88 9.11 -41.76
N ARG A 198 4.63 9.56 -41.70
CA ARG A 198 3.76 9.42 -40.54
C ARG A 198 3.31 7.98 -40.26
N PRO A 199 2.82 7.23 -41.30
CA PRO A 199 2.52 5.80 -41.10
C PRO A 199 3.73 4.99 -40.65
N VAL A 200 4.91 5.22 -41.29
CA VAL A 200 6.15 4.55 -40.92
C VAL A 200 6.54 4.90 -39.46
N TYR A 201 6.47 6.16 -39.07
CA TYR A 201 6.76 6.58 -37.72
C TYR A 201 5.85 5.88 -36.71
N ILE A 202 4.53 5.83 -36.91
CA ILE A 202 3.61 5.14 -36.00
C ILE A 202 3.99 3.68 -35.91
N PHE A 203 4.19 2.98 -37.01
CA PHE A 203 4.50 1.57 -37.03
C PHE A 203 5.80 1.28 -36.25
N VAL A 204 6.89 1.97 -36.53
CA VAL A 204 8.19 1.78 -35.93
C VAL A 204 8.19 2.22 -34.47
N SER A 205 7.65 3.44 -34.17
CA SER A 205 7.62 3.95 -32.80
C SER A 205 6.76 3.10 -31.88
N THR A 206 5.62 2.57 -32.37
CA THR A 206 4.78 1.66 -31.58
C THR A 206 5.51 0.38 -31.23
N GLY A 207 6.27 -0.22 -32.16
CA GLY A 207 7.07 -1.40 -31.89
C GLY A 207 8.13 -1.15 -30.81
N VAL A 208 8.92 -0.09 -30.97
CA VAL A 208 9.96 0.30 -30.02
C VAL A 208 9.33 0.63 -28.65
N LEU A 209 8.29 1.43 -28.62
CA LEU A 209 7.63 1.81 -27.37
C LEU A 209 6.94 0.62 -26.69
N TYR A 210 6.31 -0.29 -27.47
CA TYR A 210 5.71 -1.48 -26.89
C TYR A 210 6.75 -2.37 -26.20
N LEU A 211 7.91 -2.58 -26.80
CA LEU A 211 9.01 -3.29 -26.17
C LEU A 211 9.43 -2.62 -24.85
N LEU A 212 9.58 -1.30 -24.82
CA LEU A 212 10.12 -0.54 -23.70
C LEU A 212 9.09 -0.23 -22.62
N ILE A 213 7.86 0.19 -23.03
CA ILE A 213 6.85 0.73 -22.12
C ILE A 213 5.49 0.02 -22.20
N GLY A 214 5.38 -1.11 -22.91
CA GLY A 214 4.21 -1.97 -22.94
C GLY A 214 2.94 -1.26 -23.43
N PHE A 215 1.85 -1.35 -22.67
CA PHE A 215 0.55 -0.72 -22.95
C PHE A 215 0.67 0.76 -23.37
N TYR A 216 1.56 1.52 -22.76
CA TYR A 216 1.71 2.95 -23.06
C TYR A 216 2.24 3.19 -24.48
N GLY A 217 2.95 2.22 -25.08
CA GLY A 217 3.31 2.24 -26.50
C GLY A 217 2.09 2.08 -27.42
N LEU A 218 1.14 1.22 -27.03
CA LEU A 218 -0.13 1.06 -27.75
C LEU A 218 -1.02 2.30 -27.58
N LEU A 219 -1.04 2.89 -26.38
CA LEU A 219 -1.72 4.15 -26.13
C LEU A 219 -1.16 5.27 -27.03
N ALA A 220 0.16 5.34 -27.22
CA ALA A 220 0.76 6.33 -28.14
C ALA A 220 0.24 6.16 -29.57
N ALA A 221 0.16 4.93 -30.09
CA ALA A 221 -0.40 4.64 -31.40
C ALA A 221 -1.87 5.09 -31.52
N LEU A 222 -2.69 4.76 -30.52
CA LEU A 222 -4.09 5.16 -30.45
C LEU A 222 -4.25 6.68 -30.47
N LEU A 223 -3.45 7.39 -29.65
CA LEU A 223 -3.46 8.86 -29.60
C LEU A 223 -3.02 9.49 -30.95
N MET A 224 -1.98 8.95 -31.58
CA MET A 224 -1.51 9.43 -32.91
C MET A 224 -2.57 9.21 -34.00
N GLY A 225 -3.22 8.03 -33.98
CA GLY A 225 -4.33 7.72 -34.89
C GLY A 225 -5.53 8.67 -34.76
N ALA A 226 -5.87 9.06 -33.52
CA ALA A 226 -6.91 10.05 -33.23
C ALA A 226 -6.46 11.48 -33.59
N PHE A 227 -5.19 11.81 -33.27
CA PHE A 227 -4.63 13.15 -33.43
C PHE A 227 -4.56 13.59 -34.90
N VAL A 228 -4.28 12.67 -35.86
CA VAL A 228 -4.17 12.99 -37.29
C VAL A 228 -5.44 13.61 -37.87
N TRP A 229 -6.62 13.29 -37.32
CA TRP A 229 -7.90 13.86 -37.75
C TRP A 229 -8.01 15.37 -37.51
N ARG A 230 -7.17 15.91 -36.66
CA ARG A 230 -7.14 17.34 -36.31
C ARG A 230 -5.91 18.09 -36.83
N MET A 231 -5.05 17.41 -37.57
CA MET A 231 -3.91 18.06 -38.20
C MET A 231 -4.32 18.78 -39.46
N ASP A 232 -3.83 20.03 -39.60
CA ASP A 232 -4.03 20.83 -40.81
C ASP A 232 -3.31 20.21 -42.02
N LYS A 233 -3.78 20.47 -43.22
CA LYS A 233 -3.15 20.07 -44.48
C LYS A 233 -3.05 18.56 -44.75
N GLN A 234 -3.95 17.74 -44.19
CA GLN A 234 -4.02 16.31 -44.45
C GLN A 234 -5.22 15.97 -45.32
N THR A 235 -5.01 15.13 -46.33
CA THR A 235 -6.09 14.55 -47.15
C THR A 235 -6.85 13.49 -46.35
N LEU A 236 -8.09 13.20 -46.72
CA LEU A 236 -8.88 12.14 -46.07
C LEU A 236 -8.16 10.78 -46.17
N THR A 237 -7.56 10.49 -47.33
CA THR A 237 -6.80 9.26 -47.56
C THR A 237 -5.62 9.11 -46.60
N GLU A 238 -4.84 10.17 -46.37
CA GLU A 238 -3.73 10.15 -45.44
C GLU A 238 -4.20 9.91 -44.00
N ARG A 239 -5.31 10.52 -43.57
CA ARG A 239 -5.91 10.30 -42.24
C ARG A 239 -6.33 8.85 -42.08
N LEU A 240 -6.99 8.28 -43.10
CA LEU A 240 -7.41 6.87 -43.07
C LEU A 240 -6.20 5.92 -43.01
N ILE A 241 -5.18 6.14 -43.86
CA ILE A 241 -3.96 5.31 -43.87
C ILE A 241 -3.29 5.34 -42.47
N VAL A 242 -3.11 6.52 -41.89
CA VAL A 242 -2.48 6.68 -40.56
C VAL A 242 -3.30 5.98 -39.47
N SER A 243 -4.63 6.11 -39.50
CA SER A 243 -5.52 5.45 -38.52
C SER A 243 -5.50 3.93 -38.68
N VAL A 244 -5.51 3.41 -39.90
CA VAL A 244 -5.43 1.97 -40.19
C VAL A 244 -4.08 1.41 -39.73
N VAL A 245 -2.97 2.10 -40.03
CA VAL A 245 -1.64 1.69 -39.57
C VAL A 245 -1.54 1.71 -38.02
N ALA A 246 -2.17 2.68 -37.38
CA ALA A 246 -2.22 2.70 -35.92
C ALA A 246 -2.93 1.46 -35.36
N VAL A 247 -4.09 1.09 -35.89
CA VAL A 247 -4.84 -0.12 -35.51
C VAL A 247 -4.01 -1.38 -35.79
N ILE A 248 -3.43 -1.50 -36.97
CA ILE A 248 -2.55 -2.62 -37.32
C ILE A 248 -1.40 -2.71 -36.35
N SER A 249 -0.75 -1.61 -35.99
CA SER A 249 0.38 -1.58 -35.05
C SER A 249 0.00 -2.06 -33.65
N ILE A 250 -1.19 -1.70 -33.16
CA ILE A 250 -1.72 -2.11 -31.84
C ILE A 250 -1.95 -3.63 -31.80
N VAL A 251 -2.31 -4.25 -32.92
CA VAL A 251 -2.53 -5.70 -32.97
C VAL A 251 -1.24 -6.45 -33.30
N PHE A 252 -0.51 -5.98 -34.29
CA PHE A 252 0.68 -6.66 -34.84
C PHE A 252 1.82 -6.77 -33.84
N TRP A 253 2.19 -5.68 -33.16
CA TRP A 253 3.36 -5.68 -32.29
C TRP A 253 3.22 -6.57 -31.05
N PRO A 254 2.11 -6.55 -30.29
CA PRO A 254 1.93 -7.47 -29.18
C PRO A 254 1.99 -8.93 -29.60
N LEU A 255 1.32 -9.31 -30.70
CA LEU A 255 1.33 -10.68 -31.21
C LEU A 255 2.70 -11.10 -31.72
N SER A 256 3.42 -10.24 -32.43
CA SER A 256 4.77 -10.51 -32.92
C SER A 256 5.76 -10.68 -31.76
N CYS A 257 5.68 -9.80 -30.74
CA CYS A 257 6.53 -9.90 -29.56
C CYS A 257 6.21 -11.15 -28.73
N TYR A 258 4.94 -11.52 -28.63
CA TYR A 258 4.52 -12.76 -27.98
C TYR A 258 5.13 -13.99 -28.66
N ASN A 259 5.10 -14.05 -29.99
CA ASN A 259 5.56 -15.23 -30.73
C ASN A 259 7.10 -15.31 -30.82
N TYR A 260 7.83 -14.18 -30.85
CA TYR A 260 9.24 -14.16 -31.23
C TYR A 260 10.18 -13.58 -30.16
N VAL A 261 9.67 -12.83 -29.16
CA VAL A 261 10.52 -12.08 -28.22
C VAL A 261 10.28 -12.49 -26.78
N PHE A 262 9.01 -12.52 -26.30
CA PHE A 262 8.66 -12.70 -24.90
C PHE A 262 7.92 -14.01 -24.64
N CYS A 263 8.67 -15.05 -24.29
CA CYS A 263 8.11 -16.38 -24.06
C CYS A 263 7.36 -16.54 -22.70
N GLN A 264 7.47 -15.57 -21.80
CA GLN A 264 6.95 -15.68 -20.43
C GLN A 264 5.61 -14.95 -20.20
N THR A 265 5.09 -14.25 -21.20
CA THR A 265 3.84 -13.50 -21.07
C THR A 265 2.69 -14.33 -21.64
N GLY A 266 1.60 -14.52 -20.88
CA GLY A 266 0.40 -15.18 -21.37
C GLY A 266 -0.32 -14.32 -22.44
N ILE A 267 -0.92 -14.96 -23.45
CA ILE A 267 -1.56 -14.27 -24.59
C ILE A 267 -2.64 -13.26 -24.16
N HIS A 268 -3.36 -13.52 -23.07
CA HIS A 268 -4.37 -12.59 -22.58
C HIS A 268 -3.78 -11.30 -21.99
N ASN A 269 -2.53 -11.34 -21.55
CA ASN A 269 -1.86 -10.23 -20.86
C ASN A 269 -0.99 -9.38 -21.75
N ILE A 270 -0.76 -9.76 -23.02
CA ILE A 270 0.17 -9.04 -23.91
C ILE A 270 -0.23 -7.58 -24.15
N TRP A 271 -1.51 -7.24 -24.14
CA TRP A 271 -1.98 -5.85 -24.33
C TRP A 271 -1.96 -5.01 -23.05
N TRP A 272 -1.87 -5.65 -21.87
CA TRP A 272 -1.99 -5.00 -20.56
C TRP A 272 -0.67 -4.87 -19.82
N THR A 273 0.45 -5.27 -20.43
CA THR A 273 1.78 -5.17 -19.82
C THR A 273 2.11 -3.73 -19.44
N GLY A 274 2.53 -3.53 -18.19
CA GLY A 274 2.79 -2.19 -17.63
C GLY A 274 1.57 -1.55 -16.94
N LEU A 275 0.40 -2.20 -16.95
CA LEU A 275 -0.73 -1.85 -16.08
C LEU A 275 -0.71 -2.70 -14.81
N PRO A 276 -1.30 -2.21 -13.70
CA PRO A 276 -1.37 -2.99 -12.48
C PRO A 276 -2.21 -4.25 -12.68
N MET A 277 -1.71 -5.37 -12.17
CA MET A 277 -2.43 -6.64 -12.09
C MET A 277 -2.48 -7.06 -10.63
N TYR A 278 -3.67 -7.42 -10.17
CA TYR A 278 -3.89 -7.90 -8.81
C TYR A 278 -4.17 -9.40 -8.84
N TRP A 279 -3.66 -10.10 -7.84
CA TRP A 279 -3.94 -11.52 -7.67
C TRP A 279 -5.29 -11.70 -6.99
N VAL A 280 -6.36 -11.61 -7.75
CA VAL A 280 -7.72 -11.90 -7.28
C VAL A 280 -8.52 -12.45 -8.45
N ASP A 281 -9.24 -13.55 -8.23
CA ASP A 281 -10.09 -14.19 -9.25
C ASP A 281 -11.32 -13.36 -9.63
N LYS A 282 -11.63 -12.33 -8.86
CA LYS A 282 -12.78 -11.45 -9.12
C LYS A 282 -12.30 -10.12 -9.68
N GLU A 283 -12.92 -9.70 -10.76
CA GLU A 283 -12.69 -8.44 -11.41
C GLU A 283 -12.83 -7.27 -10.43
N LEU A 284 -11.82 -6.40 -10.40
CA LEU A 284 -11.81 -5.16 -9.64
C LEU A 284 -11.84 -3.96 -10.61
N PRO A 285 -12.94 -3.75 -11.36
CA PRO A 285 -13.00 -2.71 -12.38
C PRO A 285 -12.80 -1.31 -11.80
N VAL A 286 -13.09 -1.13 -10.52
CA VAL A 286 -12.98 0.17 -9.81
C VAL A 286 -11.54 0.70 -9.83
N TYR A 287 -10.53 -0.18 -9.65
CA TYR A 287 -9.11 0.23 -9.64
C TYR A 287 -8.60 0.70 -11.01
N TYR A 288 -9.29 0.35 -12.11
CA TYR A 288 -8.94 0.80 -13.44
C TYR A 288 -9.62 2.11 -13.85
N ILE A 289 -10.58 2.62 -13.06
CA ILE A 289 -11.29 3.87 -13.36
C ILE A 289 -10.33 5.04 -13.63
N PRO A 290 -9.28 5.29 -12.80
CA PRO A 290 -8.34 6.38 -13.07
C PRO A 290 -7.58 6.23 -14.39
N TYR A 291 -7.29 4.98 -14.80
CA TYR A 291 -6.67 4.69 -16.11
C TYR A 291 -7.62 5.00 -17.26
N TYR A 292 -8.89 4.62 -17.17
CA TYR A 292 -9.90 4.96 -18.17
C TYR A 292 -10.10 6.47 -18.27
N ILE A 293 -10.15 7.19 -17.17
CA ILE A 293 -10.24 8.66 -17.13
C ILE A 293 -9.03 9.28 -17.86
N LEU A 294 -7.82 8.81 -17.57
CA LEU A 294 -6.59 9.30 -18.16
C LEU A 294 -6.58 9.09 -19.69
N VAL A 295 -6.89 7.87 -20.15
CA VAL A 295 -6.94 7.52 -21.56
C VAL A 295 -8.04 8.32 -22.29
N ALA A 296 -9.25 8.37 -21.73
CA ALA A 296 -10.36 9.12 -22.31
C ALA A 296 -10.04 10.63 -22.41
N PHE A 297 -9.40 11.18 -21.39
CA PHE A 297 -8.99 12.59 -21.38
C PHE A 297 -7.93 12.87 -22.45
N LEU A 298 -6.92 12.03 -22.62
CA LEU A 298 -5.88 12.19 -23.66
C LEU A 298 -6.47 12.04 -25.06
N LEU A 299 -7.41 11.12 -25.27
CA LEU A 299 -8.16 11.01 -26.53
C LEU A 299 -9.00 12.25 -26.80
N PHE A 300 -9.70 12.76 -25.79
CA PHE A 300 -10.45 14.00 -25.89
C PHE A 300 -9.55 15.17 -26.32
N LEU A 301 -8.37 15.32 -25.69
CA LEU A 301 -7.40 16.35 -26.10
C LEU A 301 -6.90 16.16 -27.52
N SER A 302 -6.67 14.92 -27.96
CA SER A 302 -6.26 14.60 -29.32
C SER A 302 -7.33 15.04 -30.33
N LEU A 303 -8.61 14.78 -30.04
CA LEU A 303 -9.75 15.16 -30.90
C LEU A 303 -10.11 16.64 -30.79
N MET A 304 -9.75 17.34 -29.74
CA MET A 304 -9.95 18.78 -29.57
C MET A 304 -8.78 19.63 -30.09
N TYR A 305 -7.68 19.01 -30.49
CA TYR A 305 -6.52 19.73 -31.01
C TYR A 305 -6.92 20.65 -32.20
N GLY A 306 -6.42 21.86 -32.22
CA GLY A 306 -6.71 22.87 -33.21
C GLY A 306 -7.98 23.70 -32.99
N ARG A 307 -9.01 23.19 -32.28
CA ARG A 307 -10.18 24.01 -31.92
C ARG A 307 -9.85 25.14 -30.96
N TRP A 308 -8.83 24.97 -30.11
CA TRP A 308 -8.32 25.98 -29.17
C TRP A 308 -7.64 27.17 -29.87
N LYS A 309 -7.27 27.02 -31.16
CA LYS A 309 -6.63 28.08 -31.94
C LYS A 309 -7.56 29.25 -32.28
N MET A 310 -8.87 29.06 -32.27
CA MET A 310 -9.83 30.09 -32.66
C MET A 310 -9.95 31.25 -31.66
N ASP A 311 -9.38 31.12 -30.48
CA ASP A 311 -9.56 32.11 -29.38
C ASP A 311 -8.29 32.91 -29.02
N ASP A 312 -7.13 32.63 -29.65
CA ASP A 312 -5.89 33.36 -29.46
C ASP A 312 -5.87 34.65 -30.34
N GLY A 313 -6.88 35.53 -30.14
CA GLY A 313 -6.90 36.98 -30.42
C GLY A 313 -5.87 37.60 -31.39
N ARG A 314 -5.42 36.91 -32.43
CA ARG A 314 -4.83 37.57 -33.59
C ARG A 314 -5.98 37.94 -34.54
N TRP A 315 -6.63 39.03 -34.20
CA TRP A 315 -7.34 39.81 -35.21
C TRP A 315 -6.33 40.20 -36.27
N LYS A 316 -6.46 39.59 -37.46
CA LYS A 316 -5.95 40.26 -38.64
C LYS A 316 -6.68 41.61 -38.68
N THR A 317 -5.94 42.67 -38.57
CA THR A 317 -6.37 43.99 -38.94
C THR A 317 -6.67 43.96 -40.46
N ASP A 318 -7.90 43.64 -40.81
CA ASP A 318 -8.45 44.12 -42.08
C ASP A 318 -8.76 45.60 -41.85
N GLU A 319 -7.85 46.42 -42.35
CA GLU A 319 -8.11 47.81 -42.57
C GLU A 319 -9.27 47.96 -43.53
N GLY A 320 -10.37 48.46 -43.07
CA GLY A 320 -11.45 48.95 -43.92
C GLY A 320 -12.84 48.51 -43.53
N LYS A 321 -13.45 49.22 -42.63
CA LYS A 321 -14.80 49.81 -42.63
C LYS A 321 -15.34 49.98 -41.21
N GLY A 322 -15.43 51.26 -40.80
CA GLY A 322 -16.01 51.65 -39.52
C GLY A 322 -17.47 51.24 -39.35
N LYS A 323 -17.72 50.35 -38.41
CA LYS A 323 -18.95 50.22 -37.68
C LYS A 323 -18.64 50.22 -36.20
N LYS A 324 -19.12 51.24 -35.48
CA LYS A 324 -19.12 51.33 -34.02
C LYS A 324 -20.01 50.20 -33.51
N GLU A 325 -19.45 49.04 -33.21
CA GLU A 325 -20.14 48.02 -32.42
C GLU A 325 -20.15 48.44 -30.95
N LYS A 326 -21.35 48.54 -30.40
CA LYS A 326 -21.59 48.71 -28.96
C LYS A 326 -20.84 47.61 -28.19
N LYS A 327 -19.89 47.99 -27.34
CA LYS A 327 -19.22 47.09 -26.38
C LYS A 327 -20.27 46.35 -25.56
N LYS A 328 -20.66 45.14 -25.98
CA LYS A 328 -21.34 44.19 -25.09
C LYS A 328 -20.39 43.90 -23.90
N LYS A 329 -20.75 44.34 -22.71
CA LYS A 329 -20.07 43.97 -21.47
C LYS A 329 -20.00 42.43 -21.42
N SER A 330 -18.80 41.88 -21.62
CA SER A 330 -18.56 40.46 -21.67
C SER A 330 -18.86 39.87 -20.27
N LYS A 331 -19.85 39.00 -20.16
CA LYS A 331 -20.15 38.15 -18.99
C LYS A 331 -19.11 37.02 -18.79
N PHE A 332 -17.95 37.15 -19.44
CA PHE A 332 -16.90 36.16 -19.58
C PHE A 332 -16.15 35.81 -18.28
N PRO A 333 -15.82 36.71 -17.34
CA PRO A 333 -14.97 36.37 -16.20
C PRO A 333 -15.64 35.43 -15.18
N ILE A 334 -16.94 35.58 -14.92
CA ILE A 334 -17.64 34.79 -13.89
C ILE A 334 -17.79 33.34 -14.32
N ARG A 335 -18.22 33.07 -15.57
CA ARG A 335 -18.36 31.70 -16.08
C ARG A 335 -17.02 30.95 -16.11
N TRP A 336 -15.95 31.61 -16.50
CA TRP A 336 -14.62 31.07 -16.51
C TRP A 336 -14.13 30.73 -15.08
N ALA A 337 -14.28 31.65 -14.14
CA ALA A 337 -13.95 31.42 -12.75
C ALA A 337 -14.73 30.25 -12.13
N LEU A 338 -16.03 30.16 -12.45
CA LEU A 338 -16.88 29.06 -12.00
C LEU A 338 -16.39 27.69 -12.51
N ILE A 339 -16.00 27.61 -13.80
CA ILE A 339 -15.47 26.35 -14.37
C ILE A 339 -14.19 25.93 -13.67
N HIS A 340 -13.28 26.85 -13.37
CA HIS A 340 -12.03 26.54 -12.67
C HIS A 340 -12.29 26.11 -11.23
N LEU A 341 -13.24 26.75 -10.55
CA LEU A 341 -13.67 26.36 -9.21
C LEU A 341 -14.25 24.95 -9.22
N VAL A 342 -15.16 24.65 -10.14
CA VAL A 342 -15.76 23.32 -10.28
C VAL A 342 -14.68 22.26 -10.54
N LEU A 343 -13.71 22.56 -11.42
CA LEU A 343 -12.60 21.63 -11.68
C LEU A 343 -11.79 21.34 -10.43
N VAL A 344 -11.45 22.36 -9.65
CA VAL A 344 -10.68 22.18 -8.39
C VAL A 344 -11.49 21.37 -7.39
N VAL A 345 -12.78 21.72 -7.21
CA VAL A 345 -13.64 21.03 -6.25
C VAL A 345 -13.85 19.58 -6.65
N VAL A 346 -14.16 19.30 -7.92
CA VAL A 346 -14.40 17.94 -8.41
C VAL A 346 -13.13 17.09 -8.34
N THR A 347 -11.98 17.64 -8.76
CA THR A 347 -10.72 16.89 -8.71
C THR A 347 -10.21 16.71 -7.29
N GLY A 348 -10.31 17.73 -6.43
CA GLY A 348 -9.95 17.64 -5.01
C GLY A 348 -10.84 16.67 -4.24
N PHE A 349 -12.16 16.75 -4.45
CA PHE A 349 -13.12 15.81 -3.87
C PHE A 349 -12.89 14.38 -4.38
N GLY A 350 -12.61 14.21 -5.68
CA GLY A 350 -12.28 12.91 -6.26
C GLY A 350 -11.04 12.31 -5.60
N ILE A 351 -9.94 13.06 -5.50
CA ILE A 351 -8.71 12.59 -4.80
C ILE A 351 -9.04 12.21 -3.36
N TYR A 352 -9.76 13.07 -2.63
CA TYR A 352 -10.12 12.82 -1.23
C TYR A 352 -11.00 11.57 -1.07
N SER A 353 -11.98 11.35 -1.96
CA SER A 353 -12.92 10.23 -1.86
C SER A 353 -12.24 8.87 -2.13
N TYR A 354 -11.27 8.85 -3.05
CA TYR A 354 -10.51 7.66 -3.39
C TYR A 354 -9.24 7.49 -2.54
N TRP A 355 -8.90 8.43 -1.67
CA TRP A 355 -7.78 8.28 -0.75
C TRP A 355 -8.07 7.17 0.25
N TYR A 356 -7.17 6.20 0.35
CA TYR A 356 -7.32 5.11 1.30
C TYR A 356 -7.17 5.62 2.74
N LYS A 357 -8.15 5.33 3.62
CA LYS A 357 -8.26 5.97 4.94
C LYS A 357 -8.47 4.97 6.08
N ASP A 358 -8.13 3.72 5.86
CA ASP A 358 -8.27 2.70 6.89
C ASP A 358 -7.28 2.95 8.03
N HIS A 359 -7.81 3.17 9.24
CA HIS A 359 -7.02 3.46 10.43
C HIS A 359 -6.14 2.26 10.81
N ASN A 360 -6.69 1.05 10.78
CA ASN A 360 -5.96 -0.17 11.09
C ASN A 360 -4.80 -0.40 10.12
N PHE A 361 -4.96 -0.07 8.84
CA PHE A 361 -3.89 -0.20 7.86
C PHE A 361 -2.66 0.66 8.22
N HIS A 362 -2.86 1.93 8.53
CA HIS A 362 -1.77 2.83 8.91
C HIS A 362 -1.14 2.43 10.24
N LYS A 363 -1.96 1.99 11.21
CA LYS A 363 -1.51 1.47 12.51
C LYS A 363 -0.63 0.24 12.33
N GLU A 364 -1.06 -0.74 11.53
CA GLU A 364 -0.25 -1.92 11.20
C GLU A 364 1.11 -1.56 10.61
N LEU A 365 1.16 -0.60 9.69
CA LEU A 365 2.41 -0.19 9.06
C LEU A 365 3.38 0.44 10.07
N ARG A 366 2.88 1.27 11.02
CA ARG A 366 3.71 1.83 12.10
C ARG A 366 4.20 0.74 13.05
N MET A 367 3.32 -0.19 13.43
CA MET A 367 3.71 -1.35 14.24
C MET A 367 4.77 -2.21 13.55
N GLN A 368 4.64 -2.47 12.24
CA GLN A 368 5.67 -3.18 11.46
C GLN A 368 7.02 -2.45 11.46
N GLN A 369 7.02 -1.10 11.38
CA GLN A 369 8.26 -0.32 11.50
C GLN A 369 8.91 -0.48 12.87
N CYS A 370 8.12 -0.48 13.95
CA CYS A 370 8.61 -0.71 15.30
C CYS A 370 9.18 -2.14 15.46
N LEU A 371 8.52 -3.15 14.90
CA LEU A 371 8.99 -4.54 14.88
C LEU A 371 10.37 -4.67 14.18
N GLU A 372 10.54 -4.06 13.02
CA GLU A 372 11.82 -4.09 12.28
C GLU A 372 12.96 -3.42 13.06
N LYS A 373 12.65 -2.47 13.93
CA LYS A 373 13.60 -1.78 14.82
C LYS A 373 13.78 -2.49 16.16
N LEU A 374 13.03 -3.58 16.44
CA LEU A 374 12.94 -4.26 17.73
C LEU A 374 12.46 -3.33 18.86
N ASP A 375 11.66 -2.32 18.51
CA ASP A 375 11.06 -1.37 19.45
C ASP A 375 9.70 -1.90 19.94
N TRP A 376 9.75 -2.83 20.89
CA TRP A 376 8.56 -3.47 21.45
C TRP A 376 7.65 -2.49 22.20
N GLN A 377 8.24 -1.50 22.86
CA GLN A 377 7.46 -0.43 23.51
C GLN A 377 6.75 0.45 22.49
N GLY A 378 7.40 0.76 21.38
CA GLY A 378 6.78 1.49 20.26
C GLY A 378 5.60 0.73 19.68
N VAL A 379 5.67 -0.61 19.55
CA VAL A 379 4.53 -1.43 19.10
C VAL A 379 3.33 -1.26 20.03
N LEU A 380 3.55 -1.30 21.37
CA LEU A 380 2.47 -1.13 22.35
C LEU A 380 1.93 0.31 22.42
N ALA A 381 2.78 1.30 22.15
CA ALA A 381 2.36 2.70 22.16
C ALA A 381 1.34 3.03 21.06
N GLU A 382 1.35 2.27 19.94
CA GLU A 382 0.36 2.42 18.87
C GLU A 382 -1.04 1.93 19.27
N GLU A 383 -1.19 1.19 20.37
CA GLU A 383 -2.46 0.66 20.89
C GLU A 383 -3.17 1.59 21.87
N VAL A 384 -2.49 2.59 22.38
CA VAL A 384 -3.04 3.49 23.41
C VAL A 384 -4.06 4.44 22.75
N ASP A 385 -5.25 4.54 23.32
CA ASP A 385 -6.33 5.48 22.95
C ASP A 385 -7.09 5.19 21.64
N ASP A 386 -7.26 3.93 21.24
CA ASP A 386 -7.98 3.62 20.01
C ASP A 386 -9.39 3.05 20.27
N ASP A 387 -10.42 3.80 19.87
CA ASP A 387 -11.81 3.33 19.88
C ASP A 387 -12.10 2.32 18.75
N VAL A 388 -11.19 2.22 17.77
CA VAL A 388 -11.36 1.34 16.61
C VAL A 388 -10.99 -0.10 17.00
N GLU A 389 -11.87 -1.04 16.68
CA GLU A 389 -11.60 -2.48 16.87
C GLU A 389 -10.39 -2.90 16.04
N PRO A 390 -9.32 -3.47 16.64
CA PRO A 390 -8.14 -3.91 15.92
C PRO A 390 -8.44 -5.16 15.08
N ASN A 391 -7.68 -5.36 14.02
CA ASN A 391 -7.69 -6.63 13.30
C ASN A 391 -6.67 -7.61 13.88
N ARG A 392 -6.70 -8.88 13.41
CA ARG A 392 -5.83 -9.93 13.95
C ARG A 392 -4.33 -9.68 13.73
N ALA A 393 -3.94 -8.96 12.68
CA ALA A 393 -2.52 -8.61 12.46
C ALA A 393 -1.99 -7.68 13.56
N ILE A 394 -2.78 -6.69 13.94
CA ILE A 394 -2.48 -5.78 15.05
C ILE A 394 -2.35 -6.55 16.35
N VAL A 395 -3.35 -7.41 16.66
CA VAL A 395 -3.36 -8.22 17.89
C VAL A 395 -2.13 -9.14 17.98
N MET A 396 -1.75 -9.79 16.86
CA MET A 396 -0.57 -10.66 16.84
C MET A 396 0.73 -9.87 17.06
N MET A 397 0.89 -8.71 16.45
CA MET A 397 2.07 -7.86 16.66
C MET A 397 2.16 -7.36 18.10
N ARG A 398 1.02 -6.94 18.70
CA ARG A 398 0.93 -6.52 20.08
C ARG A 398 1.30 -7.67 21.05
N ASN A 399 0.70 -8.83 20.84
CA ASN A 399 0.95 -9.99 21.69
C ASN A 399 2.40 -10.46 21.61
N LEU A 400 3.02 -10.39 20.44
CA LEU A 400 4.45 -10.61 20.27
C LEU A 400 5.27 -9.60 21.09
N ALA A 401 4.90 -8.32 21.05
CA ALA A 401 5.59 -7.28 21.82
C ALA A 401 5.45 -7.51 23.34
N LEU A 402 4.26 -7.83 23.84
CA LEU A 402 4.01 -8.19 25.23
C LEU A 402 4.85 -9.41 25.64
N PHE A 403 4.90 -10.44 24.80
CA PHE A 403 5.71 -11.64 25.03
C PHE A 403 7.20 -11.30 25.12
N ARG A 404 7.72 -10.49 24.20
CA ARG A 404 9.13 -10.06 24.20
C ARG A 404 9.51 -9.21 25.41
N LEU A 405 8.56 -8.47 25.95
CA LEU A 405 8.74 -7.67 27.17
C LEU A 405 8.49 -8.47 28.47
N GLY A 406 8.05 -9.73 28.38
CA GLY A 406 7.69 -10.54 29.55
C GLY A 406 6.44 -10.04 30.27
N ARG A 407 5.53 -9.38 29.56
CA ARG A 407 4.31 -8.75 30.10
C ARG A 407 3.02 -9.43 29.65
N GLN A 408 3.11 -10.46 28.79
CA GLN A 408 1.93 -11.07 28.18
C GLN A 408 1.03 -11.75 29.22
N GLY A 409 1.60 -12.40 30.20
CA GLY A 409 0.83 -13.08 31.27
C GLY A 409 0.04 -12.16 32.21
N ASP A 410 0.34 -10.85 32.21
CA ASP A 410 -0.34 -9.86 33.05
C ASP A 410 -1.16 -8.82 32.24
N GLU A 411 -0.93 -8.71 30.94
CA GLU A 411 -1.50 -7.61 30.18
C GLU A 411 -2.20 -8.01 28.88
N MET A 412 -2.20 -9.30 28.47
CA MET A 412 -2.73 -9.66 27.14
C MET A 412 -4.22 -9.37 26.96
N TYR A 413 -5.03 -9.39 28.01
CA TYR A 413 -6.45 -9.08 27.96
C TYR A 413 -6.78 -7.62 28.32
N ARG A 414 -5.77 -6.80 28.60
CA ARG A 414 -5.95 -5.37 28.84
C ARG A 414 -6.43 -4.62 27.61
N TYR A 415 -6.18 -5.17 26.44
CA TYR A 415 -6.47 -4.58 25.13
C TYR A 415 -7.61 -5.32 24.45
N LYS A 416 -8.28 -4.68 23.50
CA LYS A 416 -9.33 -5.30 22.70
C LYS A 416 -8.80 -6.53 21.93
N ASP A 417 -9.56 -7.61 21.93
CA ASP A 417 -9.14 -8.89 21.34
C ASP A 417 -9.19 -8.95 19.81
N GLY A 418 -9.79 -7.96 19.15
CA GLY A 418 -9.83 -7.89 17.70
C GLY A 418 -10.73 -8.94 17.07
N SER A 419 -12.03 -8.72 17.11
CA SER A 419 -13.02 -9.58 16.47
C SER A 419 -13.10 -9.35 14.95
N LYS A 420 -12.50 -8.26 14.44
CA LYS A 420 -12.52 -7.99 13.00
C LYS A 420 -11.60 -8.92 12.24
N PRO A 421 -12.11 -9.58 11.19
CA PRO A 421 -11.27 -10.28 10.23
C PRO A 421 -10.20 -9.33 9.68
N CYS A 422 -8.99 -9.83 9.46
CA CYS A 422 -7.93 -9.04 8.81
C CYS A 422 -8.24 -8.72 7.33
N ASP A 423 -9.27 -9.32 6.78
CA ASP A 423 -9.70 -9.10 5.41
C ASP A 423 -10.82 -8.04 5.24
N SER A 424 -11.23 -7.38 6.33
CA SER A 424 -12.21 -6.28 6.25
C SER A 424 -11.50 -4.92 6.12
N PRO A 425 -11.82 -4.07 5.14
CA PRO A 425 -12.87 -4.20 4.10
C PRO A 425 -12.41 -4.97 2.84
N VAL A 426 -11.21 -5.47 2.80
CA VAL A 426 -10.58 -6.11 1.63
C VAL A 426 -10.19 -7.54 2.02
N PRO A 427 -10.39 -8.56 1.17
CA PRO A 427 -10.09 -9.96 1.49
C PRO A 427 -8.57 -10.23 1.50
N ILE A 428 -7.84 -9.57 2.41
CA ILE A 428 -6.41 -9.76 2.63
C ILE A 428 -6.19 -10.45 3.96
N ARG A 429 -5.55 -11.62 3.91
CA ARG A 429 -5.26 -12.41 5.09
C ARG A 429 -4.08 -11.84 5.86
N MET A 430 -4.08 -11.97 7.20
CA MET A 430 -2.97 -11.61 8.07
C MET A 430 -1.64 -12.19 7.57
N MET A 431 -1.67 -13.38 7.00
CA MET A 431 -0.54 -14.08 6.40
C MET A 431 0.21 -13.21 5.36
N GLN A 432 -0.52 -12.44 4.54
CA GLN A 432 0.05 -11.55 3.52
C GLN A 432 0.69 -10.29 4.14
N VAL A 433 0.16 -9.85 5.27
CA VAL A 433 0.56 -8.60 5.92
C VAL A 433 1.77 -8.80 6.81
N VAL A 434 1.72 -9.77 7.74
CA VAL A 434 2.74 -9.96 8.78
C VAL A 434 3.13 -11.44 9.01
N GLY A 435 2.52 -12.41 8.33
CA GLY A 435 2.67 -13.83 8.65
C GLY A 435 4.12 -14.31 8.67
N TYR A 436 4.93 -13.91 7.69
CA TYR A 436 6.36 -14.26 7.63
C TYR A 436 7.13 -13.72 8.85
N SER A 437 6.83 -12.49 9.28
CA SER A 437 7.43 -11.87 10.46
C SER A 437 7.00 -12.60 11.73
N MET A 438 5.73 -13.00 11.84
CA MET A 438 5.24 -13.79 12.98
C MET A 438 5.92 -15.15 13.03
N TYR A 439 5.98 -15.89 11.94
CA TYR A 439 6.70 -17.17 11.90
C TYR A 439 8.14 -17.02 12.37
N TYR A 440 8.87 -16.04 11.82
CA TYR A 440 10.25 -15.80 12.23
C TYR A 440 10.37 -15.53 13.74
N ASN A 441 9.56 -14.59 14.25
CA ASN A 441 9.64 -14.16 15.63
C ASN A 441 9.19 -15.23 16.65
N TYR A 442 8.34 -16.16 16.25
CA TYR A 442 7.96 -17.32 17.05
C TYR A 442 8.85 -18.56 16.82
N GLY A 443 10.02 -18.40 16.18
CA GLY A 443 11.00 -19.47 16.01
C GLY A 443 10.68 -20.47 14.89
N LEU A 444 9.69 -20.20 14.03
CA LEU A 444 9.35 -21.04 12.90
C LEU A 444 10.09 -20.57 11.63
N ALA A 445 11.43 -20.62 11.71
CA ALA A 445 12.30 -20.04 10.68
C ALA A 445 12.12 -20.70 9.30
N ASN A 446 11.85 -22.01 9.22
CA ASN A 446 11.64 -22.70 7.94
C ASN A 446 10.33 -22.30 7.27
N TYR A 447 9.28 -22.02 8.06
CA TYR A 447 8.00 -21.49 7.53
C TYR A 447 8.16 -20.06 7.01
N CYS A 448 8.86 -19.21 7.75
CA CYS A 448 9.20 -17.87 7.28
C CYS A 448 10.01 -17.92 5.97
N HIS A 449 11.04 -18.76 5.92
CA HIS A 449 11.88 -18.95 4.74
C HIS A 449 11.06 -19.40 3.53
N ARG A 450 10.26 -20.46 3.69
CA ARG A 450 9.36 -20.97 2.64
C ARG A 450 8.43 -19.87 2.14
N TRP A 451 7.75 -19.17 3.05
CA TRP A 451 6.82 -18.11 2.70
C TRP A 451 7.49 -17.00 1.88
N CYS A 452 8.63 -16.52 2.34
CA CYS A 452 9.36 -15.47 1.62
C CYS A 452 9.83 -15.92 0.23
N LEU A 453 10.18 -17.18 0.05
CA LEU A 453 10.51 -17.74 -1.27
C LEU A 453 9.29 -17.85 -2.17
N GLU A 454 8.17 -18.41 -1.68
CA GLU A 454 6.93 -18.58 -2.44
C GLU A 454 6.38 -17.22 -2.90
N GLN A 455 6.31 -16.25 -2.00
CA GLN A 455 5.89 -14.89 -2.32
C GLN A 455 6.89 -14.17 -3.24
N GLY A 456 8.18 -14.44 -3.07
CA GLY A 456 9.22 -13.92 -3.96
C GLY A 456 9.09 -14.44 -5.39
N VAL A 457 8.65 -15.68 -5.57
CA VAL A 457 8.38 -16.26 -6.90
C VAL A 457 7.08 -15.71 -7.49
N GLU A 458 6.00 -15.62 -6.69
CA GLU A 458 4.67 -15.21 -7.18
C GLU A 458 4.59 -13.71 -7.49
N PHE A 459 5.06 -12.85 -6.56
CA PHE A 459 4.96 -11.38 -6.67
C PHE A 459 6.30 -10.71 -6.99
N GLY A 460 7.38 -11.47 -6.98
CA GLY A 460 8.74 -11.00 -7.11
C GLY A 460 9.42 -10.71 -5.77
N PHE A 461 10.75 -10.94 -5.74
CA PHE A 461 11.54 -10.67 -4.55
C PHE A 461 11.49 -9.20 -4.16
N ARG A 462 11.45 -8.98 -2.84
CA ARG A 462 11.39 -7.67 -2.16
C ARG A 462 12.56 -7.56 -1.20
N ALA A 463 12.99 -6.34 -0.87
CA ALA A 463 14.05 -6.12 0.10
C ALA A 463 13.71 -6.77 1.46
N GLU A 464 12.47 -6.60 1.90
CA GLU A 464 11.90 -7.20 3.10
C GLU A 464 12.06 -8.74 3.12
N TYR A 465 11.69 -9.44 2.05
CA TYR A 465 11.83 -10.90 1.99
C TYR A 465 13.29 -11.34 2.03
N LEU A 466 14.18 -10.64 1.34
CA LEU A 466 15.62 -10.94 1.38
C LEU A 466 16.21 -10.76 2.79
N LYS A 467 15.74 -9.78 3.56
CA LYS A 467 16.12 -9.58 4.96
C LYS A 467 15.70 -10.78 5.82
N TYR A 468 14.45 -11.26 5.67
CA TYR A 468 13.97 -12.41 6.44
C TYR A 468 14.60 -13.72 6.00
N LEU A 469 14.82 -13.94 4.70
CA LEU A 469 15.54 -15.10 4.18
C LEU A 469 16.95 -15.16 4.77
N MET A 470 17.67 -14.02 4.82
CA MET A 470 18.99 -13.92 5.43
C MET A 470 18.96 -14.23 6.92
N ARG A 471 18.00 -13.64 7.66
CA ARG A 471 17.84 -13.90 9.11
C ARG A 471 17.54 -15.37 9.38
N CYS A 472 16.65 -16.00 8.61
CA CYS A 472 16.35 -17.43 8.70
C CYS A 472 17.58 -18.29 8.44
N ALA A 473 18.36 -17.97 7.41
CA ALA A 473 19.60 -18.69 7.10
C ALA A 473 20.63 -18.56 8.23
N LEU A 474 20.75 -17.40 8.88
CA LEU A 474 21.67 -17.22 10.03
C LEU A 474 21.25 -18.07 11.24
N VAL A 475 19.97 -18.09 11.61
CA VAL A 475 19.50 -18.86 12.79
C VAL A 475 19.52 -20.37 12.53
N ASN A 476 19.37 -20.81 11.26
CA ASN A 476 19.52 -22.21 10.83
C ASN A 476 20.99 -22.64 10.69
N GLY A 477 21.95 -21.71 10.68
CA GLY A 477 23.36 -22.00 10.44
C GLY A 477 23.73 -22.18 8.96
N ASP A 478 22.85 -21.80 8.04
CA ASP A 478 23.07 -21.90 6.59
C ASP A 478 23.90 -20.73 6.06
N HIS A 479 25.17 -20.74 6.42
CA HIS A 479 26.10 -19.63 6.15
C HIS A 479 26.28 -19.30 4.67
N GLN A 480 26.20 -20.28 3.78
CA GLN A 480 26.32 -20.05 2.33
C GLN A 480 25.10 -19.30 1.81
N GLU A 481 23.92 -19.68 2.26
CA GLU A 481 22.68 -19.03 1.87
C GLU A 481 22.60 -17.61 2.45
N ALA A 482 22.98 -17.42 3.72
CA ALA A 482 23.10 -16.10 4.33
C ALA A 482 24.01 -15.17 3.52
N ARG A 483 25.20 -15.65 3.08
CA ARG A 483 26.10 -14.87 2.21
C ARG A 483 25.45 -14.45 0.91
N LYS A 484 24.67 -15.34 0.29
CA LYS A 484 23.96 -15.05 -0.96
C LYS A 484 22.98 -13.87 -0.77
N TYR A 485 22.15 -13.92 0.27
CA TYR A 485 21.18 -12.84 0.52
C TYR A 485 21.85 -11.53 0.95
N ILE A 486 22.91 -11.59 1.75
CA ILE A 486 23.74 -10.42 2.10
C ILE A 486 24.35 -9.81 0.84
N SER A 487 24.90 -10.63 -0.06
CA SER A 487 25.45 -10.13 -1.32
C SER A 487 24.40 -9.42 -2.17
N LEU A 488 23.17 -9.95 -2.28
CA LEU A 488 22.10 -9.30 -3.00
C LEU A 488 21.72 -7.95 -2.35
N LEU A 489 21.55 -7.91 -1.02
CA LEU A 489 21.19 -6.68 -0.30
C LEU A 489 22.30 -5.61 -0.39
N LYS A 490 23.57 -6.00 -0.49
CA LYS A 490 24.69 -5.07 -0.71
C LYS A 490 24.65 -4.37 -2.08
N HIS A 491 23.98 -4.96 -3.08
CA HIS A 491 23.75 -4.34 -4.39
C HIS A 491 22.51 -3.43 -4.43
N THR A 492 21.79 -3.28 -3.32
CA THR A 492 20.72 -2.28 -3.19
C THR A 492 21.32 -0.94 -2.78
N ARG A 493 20.61 0.14 -3.08
CA ARG A 493 21.06 1.50 -2.76
C ARG A 493 21.11 1.79 -1.25
N TYR A 494 20.10 1.34 -0.51
CA TYR A 494 19.88 1.76 0.89
C TYR A 494 20.04 0.65 1.92
N HIS A 495 20.06 -0.63 1.53
CA HIS A 495 20.18 -1.74 2.48
C HIS A 495 21.61 -2.27 2.62
N LYS A 496 22.61 -1.67 1.94
CA LYS A 496 24.02 -2.08 2.01
C LYS A 496 24.55 -2.07 3.45
N ALA A 497 24.41 -0.95 4.15
CA ALA A 497 24.88 -0.82 5.54
C ALA A 497 24.17 -1.81 6.49
N TRP A 498 22.88 -2.05 6.24
CA TRP A 498 22.12 -3.06 6.97
C TRP A 498 22.71 -4.46 6.71
N ALA A 499 22.95 -4.84 5.48
CA ALA A 499 23.53 -6.14 5.13
C ALA A 499 24.93 -6.34 5.73
N GLU A 500 25.79 -5.33 5.71
CA GLU A 500 27.13 -5.35 6.31
C GLU A 500 27.07 -5.56 7.83
N LYS A 501 26.06 -5.02 8.52
CA LYS A 501 25.83 -5.28 9.95
C LYS A 501 25.65 -6.76 10.24
N TYR A 502 24.94 -7.51 9.37
CA TYR A 502 24.66 -8.93 9.58
C TYR A 502 25.74 -9.87 9.05
N GLU A 503 26.60 -9.42 8.17
CA GLU A 503 27.72 -10.22 7.64
C GLU A 503 28.67 -10.74 8.72
N ARG A 504 28.83 -10.00 9.81
CA ARG A 504 29.67 -10.37 10.96
C ARG A 504 29.22 -11.65 11.69
N PHE A 505 27.98 -12.07 11.51
CA PHE A 505 27.44 -13.28 12.15
C PHE A 505 27.75 -14.56 11.35
N ILE A 506 28.21 -14.42 10.10
CA ILE A 506 28.51 -15.57 9.22
C ILE A 506 29.70 -16.35 9.78
N GLY A 507 29.47 -17.61 10.10
CA GLY A 507 30.52 -18.50 10.66
C GLY A 507 30.66 -18.42 12.17
N TYR A 508 29.84 -17.62 12.85
CA TYR A 508 29.89 -17.45 14.31
C TYR A 508 28.54 -17.78 14.96
N PRO A 509 28.15 -19.07 15.08
CA PRO A 509 26.84 -19.46 15.61
C PRO A 509 26.62 -19.01 17.06
N ASP A 510 27.67 -18.94 17.86
CA ASP A 510 27.56 -18.48 19.27
C ASP A 510 27.25 -16.98 19.35
N MET A 511 27.75 -16.18 18.40
CA MET A 511 27.35 -14.77 18.28
C MET A 511 25.89 -14.63 17.91
N VAL A 512 25.36 -15.49 17.04
CA VAL A 512 23.93 -15.51 16.69
C VAL A 512 23.11 -15.84 17.94
N LYS A 513 23.43 -16.93 18.64
CA LYS A 513 22.68 -17.38 19.83
C LYS A 513 22.72 -16.39 20.99
N SER A 514 23.76 -15.60 21.13
CA SER A 514 23.93 -14.61 22.20
C SER A 514 23.41 -13.20 21.84
N ASN A 515 23.11 -12.95 20.57
CA ASN A 515 22.63 -11.64 20.14
C ASN A 515 21.19 -11.38 20.55
N ALA A 516 20.88 -10.17 21.03
CA ALA A 516 19.55 -9.81 21.54
C ALA A 516 18.41 -9.97 20.51
N GLU A 517 18.71 -9.82 19.20
CA GLU A 517 17.74 -10.03 18.12
C GLU A 517 17.43 -11.52 17.91
N PHE A 518 18.49 -12.36 17.86
CA PHE A 518 18.36 -13.76 17.48
C PHE A 518 18.12 -14.70 18.68
N ALA A 519 18.65 -14.37 19.86
CA ALA A 519 18.58 -15.23 21.05
C ALA A 519 17.16 -15.70 21.39
N PRO A 520 16.13 -14.83 21.47
CA PRO A 520 14.78 -15.27 21.74
C PRO A 520 14.22 -16.21 20.66
N ILE A 521 14.60 -16.00 19.41
CA ILE A 521 14.18 -16.83 18.27
C ILE A 521 14.80 -18.21 18.38
N CYS A 522 16.13 -18.28 18.61
CA CYS A 522 16.84 -19.54 18.78
C CYS A 522 16.32 -20.36 19.98
N ARG A 523 15.86 -19.71 21.05
CA ARG A 523 15.26 -20.36 22.22
C ARG A 523 13.87 -20.94 21.95
N LEU A 524 13.12 -20.34 21.01
CA LEU A 524 11.81 -20.83 20.56
C LEU A 524 11.93 -21.87 19.42
N MET A 525 13.05 -21.90 18.70
CA MET A 525 13.30 -22.90 17.67
C MET A 525 13.42 -24.30 18.26
N LYS A 526 12.82 -25.26 17.58
CA LYS A 526 12.89 -26.67 17.95
C LYS A 526 13.36 -27.51 16.76
N SER A 527 14.13 -28.55 17.07
CA SER A 527 14.48 -29.61 16.11
C SER A 527 13.19 -30.31 15.66
N GLY A 528 12.63 -29.96 14.56
CA GLY A 528 11.36 -30.52 14.09
C GLY A 528 10.42 -29.48 13.54
N ASP A 529 10.95 -28.35 13.09
CA ASP A 529 10.26 -27.41 12.26
C ASP A 529 9.99 -28.03 10.87
N ALA A 530 9.16 -29.08 10.86
CA ALA A 530 8.80 -29.81 9.67
C ALA A 530 7.78 -29.00 8.85
N LEU A 531 8.00 -28.88 7.55
CA LEU A 531 7.12 -28.15 6.63
C LEU A 531 5.82 -28.93 6.39
N THR A 532 4.81 -28.65 7.20
CA THR A 532 3.43 -29.07 6.98
C THR A 532 2.60 -27.93 6.39
N SER A 533 1.39 -28.20 5.93
CA SER A 533 0.49 -27.15 5.47
C SER A 533 0.01 -26.29 6.65
N ASP A 534 0.19 -24.97 6.56
CA ASP A 534 -0.36 -24.01 7.51
C ASP A 534 -1.78 -23.55 7.16
N LYS A 535 -2.30 -24.01 6.03
CA LYS A 535 -3.63 -23.65 5.50
C LYS A 535 -3.87 -22.12 5.42
N MET A 536 -2.79 -21.33 5.38
CA MET A 536 -2.80 -19.86 5.40
C MET A 536 -3.42 -19.26 6.68
N MET A 537 -3.44 -20.00 7.78
CA MET A 537 -3.96 -19.57 9.09
C MET A 537 -2.80 -19.42 10.07
N ALA A 538 -1.99 -18.36 9.92
CA ALA A 538 -0.72 -18.20 10.65
C ALA A 538 -0.90 -18.27 12.17
N GLU A 539 -1.86 -17.55 12.71
CA GLU A 539 -2.11 -17.49 14.15
C GLU A 539 -2.45 -18.86 14.73
N LYS A 540 -3.47 -19.51 14.17
CA LYS A 540 -3.87 -20.86 14.59
C LYS A 540 -2.71 -21.83 14.45
N PHE A 541 -1.99 -21.78 13.36
CA PHE A 541 -0.88 -22.69 13.10
C PHE A 541 0.24 -22.53 14.12
N ILE A 542 0.60 -21.29 14.48
CA ILE A 542 1.60 -21.00 15.54
C ILE A 542 1.13 -21.60 16.88
N MET A 543 -0.14 -21.38 17.25
CA MET A 543 -0.70 -21.89 18.50
C MET A 543 -0.73 -23.42 18.51
N ASP A 544 -1.24 -24.07 17.48
CA ASP A 544 -1.26 -25.54 17.33
C ASP A 544 0.15 -26.15 17.49
N ARG A 545 1.17 -25.49 16.93
CA ARG A 545 2.56 -25.96 17.05
C ARG A 545 3.08 -25.90 18.48
N PHE A 546 2.80 -24.83 19.21
CA PHE A 546 3.24 -24.71 20.60
C PHE A 546 2.47 -25.61 21.56
N VAL A 547 1.16 -25.79 21.36
CA VAL A 547 0.35 -26.72 22.16
C VAL A 547 0.80 -28.17 21.90
N GLY A 548 0.99 -28.53 20.64
CA GLY A 548 1.32 -29.91 20.24
C GLY A 548 2.75 -30.36 20.51
N SER A 549 3.64 -29.46 20.94
CA SER A 549 5.07 -29.79 21.16
C SER A 549 5.56 -29.41 22.56
N ARG A 550 6.73 -29.96 22.95
CA ARG A 550 7.37 -29.68 24.25
C ARG A 550 8.75 -29.07 24.02
N GLY A 551 9.14 -28.14 24.87
CA GLY A 551 10.47 -27.53 24.90
C GLY A 551 10.95 -27.35 26.35
N ASP A 552 12.26 -27.33 26.54
CA ASP A 552 12.87 -27.21 27.88
C ASP A 552 13.09 -25.77 28.31
N ASP A 553 13.19 -24.85 27.35
CA ASP A 553 13.39 -23.43 27.62
C ASP A 553 12.13 -22.78 28.21
N ILE A 554 12.31 -21.91 29.17
CA ILE A 554 11.19 -21.23 29.87
C ILE A 554 10.33 -20.40 28.92
N LEU A 555 10.92 -19.73 27.92
CA LEU A 555 10.14 -18.97 26.91
C LEU A 555 9.27 -19.92 26.07
N TYR A 556 9.78 -21.11 25.76
CA TYR A 556 9.01 -22.12 25.04
C TYR A 556 7.84 -22.65 25.88
N LYS A 557 8.10 -22.93 27.17
CA LYS A 557 7.08 -23.40 28.12
C LYS A 557 5.99 -22.35 28.32
N GLU A 558 6.37 -21.07 28.44
CA GLU A 558 5.44 -19.96 28.54
C GLU A 558 4.57 -19.83 27.29
N MET A 559 5.18 -19.82 26.10
CA MET A 559 4.42 -19.73 24.83
C MET A 559 3.49 -20.94 24.64
N SER A 560 3.91 -22.13 25.09
CA SER A 560 3.09 -23.34 25.05
C SER A 560 1.87 -23.25 25.98
N LEU A 561 2.03 -22.63 27.15
CA LEU A 561 0.94 -22.35 28.09
C LEU A 561 -0.04 -21.32 27.48
N ILE A 562 0.48 -20.20 26.97
CA ILE A 562 -0.33 -19.16 26.29
C ILE A 562 -1.12 -19.78 25.14
N ALA A 563 -0.50 -20.63 24.34
CA ALA A 563 -1.15 -21.30 23.23
C ALA A 563 -2.30 -22.21 23.68
N ALA A 564 -2.12 -22.98 24.77
CA ALA A 564 -3.18 -23.81 25.36
C ALA A 564 -4.34 -22.95 25.88
N MET A 565 -4.06 -21.81 26.51
CA MET A 565 -5.09 -20.85 26.96
C MET A 565 -5.87 -20.28 25.77
N TRP A 566 -5.19 -19.83 24.72
CA TRP A 566 -5.84 -19.27 23.54
C TRP A 566 -6.67 -20.28 22.75
N MET A 567 -6.18 -21.53 22.65
CA MET A 567 -6.92 -22.63 22.04
C MET A 567 -8.05 -23.16 22.91
N LYS A 568 -8.12 -22.71 24.19
CA LYS A 568 -9.03 -23.22 25.22
C LYS A 568 -8.94 -24.74 25.36
N ASP A 569 -7.73 -25.27 25.19
CA ASP A 569 -7.42 -26.69 25.26
C ASP A 569 -7.11 -27.08 26.72
N ILE A 570 -8.15 -27.49 27.42
CA ILE A 570 -8.09 -27.81 28.84
C ILE A 570 -7.19 -29.03 29.11
N ASP A 571 -7.22 -30.04 28.23
CA ASP A 571 -6.43 -31.26 28.42
C ASP A 571 -4.92 -30.97 28.30
N MET A 572 -4.56 -29.99 27.47
CA MET A 572 -3.17 -29.55 27.31
C MET A 572 -2.76 -28.45 28.31
N PHE A 573 -3.72 -27.72 28.85
CA PHE A 573 -3.42 -26.61 29.78
C PHE A 573 -2.63 -27.07 31.01
N TRP A 574 -3.15 -28.05 31.73
CA TRP A 574 -2.54 -28.47 33.00
C TRP A 574 -1.10 -28.98 32.87
N PRO A 575 -0.77 -29.84 31.88
CA PRO A 575 0.62 -30.22 31.65
C PRO A 575 1.53 -29.02 31.31
N ARG A 576 1.03 -28.01 30.58
CA ARG A 576 1.80 -26.81 30.23
C ARG A 576 1.95 -25.87 31.43
N PHE A 577 0.88 -25.67 32.18
CA PHE A 577 0.90 -24.86 33.40
C PHE A 577 1.90 -25.43 34.42
N SER A 578 1.87 -26.72 34.72
CA SER A 578 2.80 -27.36 35.63
C SER A 578 4.26 -27.25 35.15
N ALA A 579 4.51 -27.48 33.86
CA ALA A 579 5.86 -27.36 33.31
C ALA A 579 6.39 -25.92 33.34
N TYR A 580 5.52 -24.92 33.14
CA TYR A 580 5.91 -23.52 33.29
C TYR A 580 6.12 -23.12 34.74
N ALA A 581 5.22 -23.53 35.65
CA ALA A 581 5.34 -23.26 37.09
C ALA A 581 6.65 -23.82 37.67
N GLU A 582 7.02 -25.06 37.30
CA GLU A 582 8.30 -25.67 37.69
C GLU A 582 9.50 -24.84 37.19
N ALA A 583 9.45 -24.36 35.94
CA ALA A 583 10.52 -23.54 35.36
C ALA A 583 10.57 -22.12 35.94
N LEU A 584 9.43 -21.59 36.37
CA LEU A 584 9.30 -20.27 36.98
C LEU A 584 9.91 -20.24 38.38
N GLY A 585 9.83 -21.37 39.14
CA GLY A 585 10.33 -21.50 40.50
C GLY A 585 9.57 -20.60 41.46
N ASP A 586 10.31 -19.90 42.33
CA ASP A 586 9.75 -19.03 43.39
C ASP A 586 9.25 -17.66 42.90
N LYS A 587 9.29 -17.42 41.56
CA LYS A 587 8.78 -16.16 41.02
C LYS A 587 7.26 -16.15 41.02
N HIS A 588 6.69 -14.94 41.12
CA HIS A 588 5.24 -14.76 41.08
C HIS A 588 4.66 -15.24 39.73
N MET A 589 3.57 -16.01 39.81
CA MET A 589 2.83 -16.49 38.63
C MET A 589 2.04 -15.33 38.04
N PRO A 590 2.17 -15.03 36.77
CA PRO A 590 1.40 -13.98 36.09
C PRO A 590 -0.13 -14.14 36.27
N THR A 591 -0.82 -13.01 36.37
CA THR A 591 -2.25 -12.93 36.77
C THR A 591 -3.14 -13.76 35.87
N HIS A 592 -3.01 -13.63 34.54
CA HIS A 592 -3.90 -14.34 33.60
C HIS A 592 -3.66 -15.85 33.57
N TYR A 593 -2.47 -16.31 33.91
CA TYR A 593 -2.20 -17.76 34.08
C TYR A 593 -2.85 -18.29 35.35
N GLN A 594 -2.88 -17.49 36.41
CA GLN A 594 -3.63 -17.82 37.65
C GLN A 594 -5.13 -17.85 37.37
N GLU A 595 -5.69 -16.85 36.65
CA GLU A 595 -7.10 -16.79 36.25
C GLU A 595 -7.51 -18.04 35.47
N ALA A 596 -6.69 -18.48 34.51
CA ALA A 596 -6.96 -19.67 33.71
C ALA A 596 -6.93 -20.95 34.61
N ALA A 597 -5.93 -21.08 35.47
CA ALA A 597 -5.82 -22.21 36.40
C ALA A 597 -6.98 -22.26 37.36
N TYR A 598 -7.39 -21.10 37.92
CA TYR A 598 -8.51 -21.02 38.85
C TYR A 598 -9.85 -21.37 38.15
N LEU A 599 -10.08 -20.85 36.94
CA LEU A 599 -11.27 -21.14 36.17
C LEU A 599 -11.36 -22.64 35.84
N TYR A 600 -10.32 -23.21 35.23
CA TYR A 600 -10.33 -24.62 34.83
C TYR A 600 -10.44 -25.58 36.03
N GLY A 601 -9.75 -25.27 37.13
CA GLY A 601 -9.85 -26.05 38.35
C GLY A 601 -11.26 -26.00 38.96
N SER A 602 -11.90 -24.83 38.93
CA SER A 602 -13.26 -24.64 39.47
C SER A 602 -14.35 -25.28 38.57
N LEU A 603 -14.16 -25.32 37.24
CA LEU A 603 -15.13 -25.90 36.35
C LEU A 603 -15.06 -27.43 36.24
N GLU A 604 -13.83 -27.98 36.19
CA GLU A 604 -13.65 -29.41 35.93
C GLU A 604 -13.44 -30.30 37.12
N HIS A 605 -12.96 -29.74 38.22
CA HIS A 605 -12.62 -30.48 39.45
C HIS A 605 -11.63 -31.65 39.26
N LYS A 606 -10.87 -31.67 38.14
CA LYS A 606 -9.87 -32.70 37.85
C LYS A 606 -8.58 -32.50 38.65
N VAL A 607 -8.26 -31.26 38.95
CA VAL A 607 -7.06 -30.84 39.73
C VAL A 607 -7.50 -30.13 40.99
N ASP A 608 -6.94 -30.54 42.14
CA ASP A 608 -7.20 -29.84 43.41
C ASP A 608 -6.42 -28.52 43.44
N ILE A 609 -7.14 -27.42 43.31
CA ILE A 609 -6.61 -26.06 43.33
C ILE A 609 -6.58 -25.42 44.70
N SER A 610 -7.11 -26.11 45.76
CA SER A 610 -7.27 -25.56 47.10
C SER A 610 -5.94 -25.17 47.78
N GLN A 611 -4.86 -25.85 47.40
CA GLN A 611 -3.52 -25.63 47.94
C GLN A 611 -2.65 -24.71 47.05
N MET A 612 -3.17 -24.24 45.91
CA MET A 612 -2.41 -23.35 45.03
C MET A 612 -2.43 -21.92 45.56
N PRO A 613 -1.28 -21.21 45.53
CA PRO A 613 -1.16 -19.86 46.05
C PRO A 613 -1.69 -18.81 45.04
N PHE A 614 -3.00 -18.79 44.82
CA PHE A 614 -3.65 -17.77 43.97
C PHE A 614 -3.77 -16.44 44.70
N ASP A 615 -3.61 -15.35 43.95
CA ASP A 615 -3.86 -14.00 44.39
C ASP A 615 -5.33 -13.81 44.82
N GLU A 616 -5.57 -13.04 45.87
CA GLU A 616 -6.93 -12.77 46.36
C GLU A 616 -7.78 -12.02 45.30
N GLN A 617 -7.16 -11.21 44.45
CA GLN A 617 -7.86 -10.53 43.36
C GLN A 617 -8.42 -11.54 42.36
N VAL A 618 -7.64 -12.54 41.96
CA VAL A 618 -8.07 -13.59 41.03
C VAL A 618 -9.31 -14.32 41.56
N LYS A 619 -9.31 -14.69 42.83
CA LYS A 619 -10.46 -15.35 43.49
C LYS A 619 -11.69 -14.45 43.55
N ASN A 620 -11.50 -13.18 43.88
CA ASN A 620 -12.57 -12.20 44.01
C ASN A 620 -13.18 -11.89 42.68
N ASP A 621 -12.37 -11.71 41.63
CA ASP A 621 -12.83 -11.44 40.27
C ASP A 621 -13.60 -12.62 39.69
N TYR A 622 -13.13 -13.86 39.92
CA TYR A 622 -13.88 -15.06 39.52
C TYR A 622 -15.24 -15.14 40.22
N LYS A 623 -15.29 -14.94 41.53
CA LYS A 623 -16.54 -14.94 42.30
C LYS A 623 -17.49 -13.88 41.77
N ALA A 624 -17.01 -12.67 41.60
CA ALA A 624 -17.84 -11.56 41.11
C ALA A 624 -18.34 -11.80 39.66
N PHE A 625 -17.51 -12.47 38.80
CA PHE A 625 -17.91 -12.88 37.47
C PHE A 625 -19.04 -13.92 37.52
N MET A 626 -18.92 -14.94 38.33
CA MET A 626 -19.94 -15.98 38.47
C MET A 626 -21.22 -15.45 39.14
N ASP A 627 -21.12 -14.61 40.16
CA ASP A 627 -22.24 -13.96 40.79
C ASP A 627 -23.02 -13.10 39.78
N LEU A 628 -22.34 -12.43 38.86
CA LEU A 628 -22.97 -11.68 37.80
C LEU A 628 -23.67 -12.60 36.74
N ALA A 629 -23.04 -13.76 36.46
CA ALA A 629 -23.61 -14.75 35.53
C ALA A 629 -24.88 -15.39 36.12
N ASP A 630 -24.86 -15.76 37.39
CA ASP A 630 -26.01 -16.37 38.10
C ASP A 630 -27.21 -15.41 38.20
N ASN A 631 -26.94 -14.12 38.33
CA ASN A 631 -27.95 -13.08 38.43
C ASN A 631 -28.37 -12.49 37.04
N ALA A 632 -27.84 -13.01 35.93
CA ALA A 632 -28.15 -12.49 34.61
C ALA A 632 -29.62 -12.75 34.25
N THR A 633 -30.30 -11.70 33.81
CA THR A 633 -31.73 -11.75 33.42
C THR A 633 -31.96 -12.25 32.00
N SER A 634 -30.91 -12.42 31.21
CA SER A 634 -30.97 -12.88 29.84
C SER A 634 -29.96 -14.00 29.61
N SER A 635 -30.33 -14.99 28.80
CA SER A 635 -29.43 -16.03 28.31
C SER A 635 -28.83 -15.70 26.95
N SER A 636 -29.15 -14.55 26.36
CA SER A 636 -28.60 -14.12 25.08
C SER A 636 -27.19 -13.55 25.27
N GLU A 637 -26.23 -14.15 24.59
CA GLU A 637 -24.82 -13.71 24.61
C GLU A 637 -24.65 -12.26 24.16
N ASP A 638 -25.38 -11.83 23.13
CA ASP A 638 -25.32 -10.46 22.60
C ASP A 638 -25.69 -9.40 23.64
N VAL A 639 -26.60 -9.73 24.58
CA VAL A 639 -27.03 -8.84 25.66
C VAL A 639 -26.02 -8.88 26.81
N MET A 640 -25.46 -10.04 27.11
CA MET A 640 -24.53 -10.22 28.23
C MET A 640 -23.12 -9.71 27.90
N ARG A 641 -22.66 -9.88 26.67
CA ARG A 641 -21.30 -9.55 26.24
C ARG A 641 -20.88 -8.12 26.63
N PRO A 642 -21.61 -7.04 26.32
CA PRO A 642 -21.21 -5.68 26.70
C PRO A 642 -21.20 -5.46 28.23
N ILE A 643 -22.16 -6.08 28.98
CA ILE A 643 -22.25 -5.94 30.42
C ILE A 643 -21.04 -6.57 31.13
N PHE A 644 -20.61 -7.74 30.65
CA PHE A 644 -19.44 -8.41 31.18
C PHE A 644 -18.14 -7.75 30.72
N TYR A 645 -18.11 -7.21 29.49
CA TYR A 645 -16.94 -6.54 28.96
C TYR A 645 -16.51 -5.34 29.80
N ASP A 646 -17.45 -4.49 30.18
CA ASP A 646 -17.17 -3.27 30.96
C ASP A 646 -16.47 -3.56 32.28
N ARG A 647 -16.72 -4.73 32.89
CA ARG A 647 -16.18 -5.10 34.19
C ARG A 647 -15.05 -6.12 34.15
N PHE A 648 -15.14 -7.07 33.23
CA PHE A 648 -14.25 -8.24 33.18
C PHE A 648 -13.53 -8.41 31.83
N GLY A 649 -13.69 -7.51 30.88
CA GLY A 649 -13.09 -7.58 29.54
C GLY A 649 -11.57 -7.74 29.54
N HIS A 650 -10.92 -7.34 30.66
CA HIS A 650 -9.49 -7.46 30.89
C HIS A 650 -9.06 -8.78 31.56
N THR A 651 -9.93 -9.77 31.71
CA THR A 651 -9.68 -11.05 32.38
C THR A 651 -9.74 -12.23 31.40
N PHE A 652 -9.09 -13.34 31.77
CA PHE A 652 -9.25 -14.61 31.07
C PHE A 652 -10.69 -15.15 31.15
N TYR A 653 -11.42 -14.84 32.25
CA TYR A 653 -12.82 -15.27 32.41
C TYR A 653 -13.70 -14.77 31.27
N TYR A 654 -13.61 -13.48 30.95
CA TYR A 654 -14.35 -12.90 29.83
C TYR A 654 -13.92 -13.53 28.48
N ASN A 655 -12.61 -13.65 28.26
CA ASN A 655 -12.08 -14.25 27.03
C ASN A 655 -12.59 -15.70 26.87
N TYR A 656 -12.58 -16.49 27.94
CA TYR A 656 -13.04 -17.88 27.87
C TYR A 656 -14.50 -18.03 27.46
N PHE A 657 -15.41 -17.23 28.03
CA PHE A 657 -16.85 -17.38 27.81
C PHE A 657 -17.38 -16.63 26.59
N PHE A 658 -16.80 -15.48 26.23
CA PHE A 658 -17.39 -14.56 25.26
C PHE A 658 -16.56 -14.38 23.97
N VAL A 659 -15.30 -14.80 23.94
CA VAL A 659 -14.46 -14.66 22.75
C VAL A 659 -14.37 -16.01 22.06
N HIS A 660 -15.04 -16.16 20.91
CA HIS A 660 -15.08 -17.41 20.14
C HIS A 660 -14.46 -17.21 18.75
N ASP A 661 -13.99 -18.29 18.16
CA ASP A 661 -13.59 -18.37 16.74
C ASP A 661 -12.54 -17.36 16.22
N LEU A 662 -11.73 -16.76 17.12
CA LEU A 662 -10.66 -15.81 16.73
C LEU A 662 -9.61 -16.41 15.78
N TYR A 663 -9.52 -17.73 15.71
CA TYR A 663 -8.44 -18.45 15.02
C TYR A 663 -8.82 -18.98 13.63
N LEU A 664 -9.98 -18.64 13.13
CA LEU A 664 -10.44 -19.08 11.81
C LEU A 664 -9.83 -18.29 10.65
N TYR A 665 -8.99 -17.31 10.95
CA TYR A 665 -8.44 -16.38 9.97
C TYR A 665 -6.91 -16.50 9.78
#